data_3ef9d08468351c7e10efc823d0362eb1
#
_entry.id   3ef9d08468351c7e10efc823d0362eb1
#
_cell.length_a   1.000
_cell.length_b   1.000
_cell.length_c   1.000
_cell.angle_alpha   90.00
_cell.angle_beta   90.00
_cell.angle_gamma   90.00
#
_symmetry.space_group_name_H-M   'P 1'
#
loop_
_entity.id
_entity.type
_entity.pdbx_description
1 polymer ?
#
loop_
_entity_poly.entity_id
_entity_poly.type
_entity_poly.pdbx_seq_one_letter_code
_entity_poly.pdbx_strand_id
1 'polypeptide(L)'
;TLEHLLVALTDDADAREVLTACNVDISALLEKLHEYIEVELASIVSHSEELDVQPTASFQRVIQRAIIHTQSSGREVATGANVLVSIFSERESHAVWFLKSLNMTRLDAVSFISHGSSSNVARGTEDPIDSDSTEADGKDPLSQYAVNLIAKAAAGRIDPLIGRDRELDRTIQVLCRRTKNNPLYVGDPGVGKTAIAEGLALRIYDGDVPDVLATAVIYALDMGQLLAGTRYRGDFEERLKAVMKAVADDENAILFIDEIHTVIGAGATSGGAMDASNLLKPALQEGTLRCIGSTTYKEYRGHFEKDRALVRRFQKIDVAEPTVADTIKILNGLKSRYETHHKVRFTGAALKTAVDLSARYINDRKLPDKAIDVIDEAAAAQNLLPPSRRRQTIGQKEVEATIATMARIPAKHVSRDDKAVLASLEDDLKRMVFGQDQAITALASAIKLSRAGLRDAEKPVGNYLFSGPTGVGKTEVAKQLAEALGIKLMRFDMSEYMERHTVSRLIGAPPGYVGFDQGGLLTDAVDQTPHAVLLLDEIEKAHPDLFNILLQVMDHGKLTDNNGKSVDFRNVILIMTSNAGAQELSKSAIGFNRTHNEGADVEAIEKLFTPEFRNRLDAIIPFAPLGQDVIRLVVDKFVMQLDAQLADRNVEIELTEAALDWLGERGYDEKYGARPLARVVQEHIKKPLADELLFGGLTGGGLAIVDVVDGKLQVSVKAPPPKALPGKRQSALPAPQAD
;
A
#
# COMPACT_ATOMS: atom_id res chain seq x y z
N THR A 1 -21.15 -28.96 -22.65
CA THR A 1 -21.95 -28.33 -21.62
C THR A 1 -21.35 -28.60 -20.22
N LEU A 2 -21.91 -27.99 -19.15
CA LEU A 2 -21.47 -28.22 -17.78
C LEU A 2 -21.82 -29.62 -17.26
N GLU A 3 -22.86 -30.22 -17.79
CA GLU A 3 -23.26 -31.58 -17.47
C GLU A 3 -22.23 -32.60 -18.01
N HIS A 4 -21.74 -32.43 -19.21
CA HIS A 4 -20.63 -33.22 -19.77
C HIS A 4 -19.33 -33.01 -18.95
N LEU A 5 -19.06 -31.77 -18.50
CA LEU A 5 -17.92 -31.47 -17.65
C LEU A 5 -18.05 -32.19 -16.30
N LEU A 6 -19.25 -32.23 -15.71
CA LEU A 6 -19.47 -32.91 -14.45
C LEU A 6 -19.29 -34.43 -14.57
N VAL A 7 -19.72 -35.05 -15.68
CA VAL A 7 -19.41 -36.46 -15.99
C VAL A 7 -17.90 -36.69 -16.03
N ALA A 8 -17.15 -35.86 -16.77
CA ALA A 8 -15.69 -35.97 -16.83
C ALA A 8 -15.01 -35.80 -15.46
N LEU A 9 -15.53 -34.91 -14.60
CA LEU A 9 -15.02 -34.71 -13.25
C LEU A 9 -15.26 -35.90 -12.30
N THR A 10 -16.21 -36.80 -12.58
CA THR A 10 -16.37 -38.04 -11.81
C THR A 10 -15.24 -39.02 -12.05
N ASP A 11 -14.51 -38.91 -13.15
CA ASP A 11 -13.32 -39.71 -13.48
C ASP A 11 -12.02 -39.04 -13.05
N ASP A 12 -12.03 -37.73 -12.76
CA ASP A 12 -10.86 -37.00 -12.23
C ASP A 12 -10.59 -37.36 -10.77
N ALA A 13 -9.33 -37.67 -10.45
CA ALA A 13 -8.96 -38.16 -9.13
C ALA A 13 -9.28 -37.16 -8.00
N ASP A 14 -8.95 -35.88 -8.21
CA ASP A 14 -9.13 -34.83 -7.19
C ASP A 14 -10.61 -34.48 -6.98
N ALA A 15 -11.38 -34.35 -8.08
CA ALA A 15 -12.80 -34.09 -8.02
C ALA A 15 -13.59 -35.26 -7.41
N ARG A 16 -13.20 -36.49 -7.74
CA ARG A 16 -13.80 -37.70 -7.19
C ARG A 16 -13.56 -37.84 -5.69
N GLU A 17 -12.39 -37.48 -5.21
CA GLU A 17 -12.09 -37.43 -3.78
C GLU A 17 -13.03 -36.48 -3.03
N VAL A 18 -13.25 -35.27 -3.60
CA VAL A 18 -14.18 -34.27 -3.03
C VAL A 18 -15.62 -34.82 -3.04
N LEU A 19 -16.08 -35.40 -4.15
CA LEU A 19 -17.43 -35.96 -4.27
C LEU A 19 -17.67 -37.08 -3.25
N THR A 20 -16.70 -37.97 -3.08
CA THR A 20 -16.77 -39.07 -2.12
C THR A 20 -16.75 -38.57 -0.67
N ALA A 21 -15.91 -37.56 -0.38
CA ALA A 21 -15.85 -36.95 0.95
C ALA A 21 -17.14 -36.19 1.32
N CYS A 22 -17.82 -35.61 0.31
CA CYS A 22 -19.12 -34.99 0.50
C CYS A 22 -20.28 -35.97 0.49
N ASN A 23 -20.01 -37.29 0.56
CA ASN A 23 -20.99 -38.36 0.62
C ASN A 23 -21.95 -38.40 -0.59
N VAL A 24 -21.49 -38.02 -1.76
CA VAL A 24 -22.25 -38.08 -3.02
C VAL A 24 -22.17 -39.48 -3.59
N ASP A 25 -23.31 -40.07 -3.88
CA ASP A 25 -23.37 -41.34 -4.63
C ASP A 25 -23.05 -41.08 -6.09
N ILE A 26 -21.81 -41.39 -6.49
CA ILE A 26 -21.28 -41.16 -7.85
C ILE A 26 -22.07 -41.96 -8.88
N SER A 27 -22.53 -43.18 -8.52
CA SER A 27 -23.32 -44.04 -9.44
C SER A 27 -24.67 -43.43 -9.72
N ALA A 28 -25.38 -42.96 -8.69
CA ALA A 28 -26.63 -42.26 -8.86
C ALA A 28 -26.50 -40.90 -9.58
N LEU A 29 -25.36 -40.18 -9.39
CA LEU A 29 -25.07 -38.96 -10.11
C LEU A 29 -24.87 -39.23 -11.61
N LEU A 30 -24.09 -40.24 -11.95
CA LEU A 30 -23.82 -40.62 -13.34
C LEU A 30 -25.09 -41.06 -14.06
N GLU A 31 -25.94 -41.86 -13.42
CA GLU A 31 -27.22 -42.33 -14.01
C GLU A 31 -28.11 -41.14 -14.37
N LYS A 32 -28.28 -40.19 -13.46
CA LYS A 32 -29.07 -38.97 -13.70
C LYS A 32 -28.47 -38.07 -14.77
N LEU A 33 -27.13 -37.94 -14.82
CA LEU A 33 -26.44 -37.14 -15.82
C LEU A 33 -26.55 -37.76 -17.23
N HIS A 34 -26.38 -39.07 -17.34
CA HIS A 34 -26.51 -39.79 -18.62
C HIS A 34 -27.95 -39.70 -19.12
N GLU A 35 -28.96 -39.95 -18.28
CA GLU A 35 -30.38 -39.79 -18.67
C GLU A 35 -30.67 -38.36 -19.20
N TYR A 36 -30.17 -37.34 -18.49
CA TYR A 36 -30.35 -35.94 -18.90
C TYR A 36 -29.64 -35.63 -20.22
N ILE A 37 -28.41 -36.09 -20.39
CA ILE A 37 -27.63 -35.86 -21.62
C ILE A 37 -28.30 -36.56 -22.84
N GLU A 38 -28.78 -37.79 -22.67
CA GLU A 38 -29.37 -38.55 -23.74
C GLU A 38 -30.78 -38.03 -24.12
N VAL A 39 -31.58 -37.53 -23.20
CA VAL A 39 -32.95 -37.09 -23.45
C VAL A 39 -33.00 -35.60 -23.78
N GLU A 40 -32.47 -34.75 -22.94
CA GLU A 40 -32.65 -33.28 -23.06
C GLU A 40 -31.57 -32.63 -23.95
N LEU A 41 -30.34 -33.18 -23.98
CA LEU A 41 -29.25 -32.63 -24.79
C LEU A 41 -29.05 -33.37 -26.12
N ALA A 42 -29.90 -34.33 -26.48
CA ALA A 42 -29.82 -35.11 -27.73
C ALA A 42 -29.74 -34.23 -29.00
N SER A 43 -30.34 -33.06 -28.98
CA SER A 43 -30.31 -32.10 -30.08
C SER A 43 -28.97 -31.35 -30.27
N ILE A 44 -28.12 -31.39 -29.23
CA ILE A 44 -26.83 -30.66 -29.18
C ILE A 44 -25.69 -31.65 -29.45
N VAL A 45 -25.89 -32.92 -29.23
CA VAL A 45 -24.87 -33.97 -29.40
C VAL A 45 -24.81 -34.36 -30.91
N SER A 46 -23.67 -34.13 -31.53
CA SER A 46 -23.40 -34.58 -32.89
C SER A 46 -22.60 -35.87 -32.90
N HIS A 47 -23.05 -36.85 -33.71
CA HIS A 47 -22.35 -38.12 -33.88
C HIS A 47 -21.41 -38.15 -35.09
N SER A 48 -21.12 -36.97 -35.71
CA SER A 48 -20.22 -36.90 -36.85
C SER A 48 -18.79 -36.62 -36.42
N GLU A 49 -17.84 -37.40 -36.84
CA GLU A 49 -16.41 -37.30 -36.53
C GLU A 49 -15.71 -36.05 -37.12
N GLU A 50 -16.40 -35.23 -37.93
CA GLU A 50 -15.83 -34.09 -38.68
C GLU A 50 -16.12 -32.72 -38.04
N LEU A 51 -16.85 -32.62 -36.93
CA LEU A 51 -17.19 -31.34 -36.30
C LEU A 51 -16.32 -31.05 -35.06
N ASP A 52 -15.64 -29.91 -35.09
CA ASP A 52 -14.91 -29.39 -33.90
C ASP A 52 -15.89 -29.10 -32.75
N VAL A 53 -15.66 -29.73 -31.60
CA VAL A 53 -16.46 -29.56 -30.39
C VAL A 53 -16.25 -28.16 -29.83
N GLN A 54 -17.30 -27.33 -29.84
CA GLN A 54 -17.24 -26.00 -29.25
C GLN A 54 -17.79 -25.99 -27.82
N PRO A 55 -16.99 -25.54 -26.82
CA PRO A 55 -17.45 -25.42 -25.46
C PRO A 55 -18.49 -24.30 -25.31
N THR A 56 -19.51 -24.52 -24.48
CA THR A 56 -20.52 -23.50 -24.18
C THR A 56 -19.92 -22.32 -23.41
N ALA A 57 -20.55 -21.15 -23.46
CA ALA A 57 -20.11 -19.96 -22.73
C ALA A 57 -20.02 -20.19 -21.19
N SER A 58 -20.93 -20.97 -20.61
CA SER A 58 -20.91 -21.37 -19.20
C SER A 58 -19.75 -22.29 -18.87
N PHE A 59 -19.38 -23.22 -19.76
CA PHE A 59 -18.19 -24.05 -19.62
C PHE A 59 -16.93 -23.19 -19.56
N GLN A 60 -16.77 -22.26 -20.51
CA GLN A 60 -15.61 -21.36 -20.55
C GLN A 60 -15.52 -20.49 -19.29
N ARG A 61 -16.64 -19.94 -18.79
CA ARG A 61 -16.66 -19.15 -17.56
C ARG A 61 -16.23 -19.96 -16.33
N VAL A 62 -16.68 -21.22 -16.22
CA VAL A 62 -16.30 -22.10 -15.11
C VAL A 62 -14.79 -22.37 -15.11
N ILE A 63 -14.22 -22.69 -16.26
CA ILE A 63 -12.77 -22.94 -16.38
C ILE A 63 -11.97 -21.68 -16.07
N GLN A 64 -12.35 -20.52 -16.63
CA GLN A 64 -11.71 -19.24 -16.34
C GLN A 64 -11.75 -18.91 -14.84
N ARG A 65 -12.90 -19.13 -14.20
CA ARG A 65 -13.07 -18.90 -12.76
C ARG A 65 -12.19 -19.82 -11.90
N ALA A 66 -12.08 -21.10 -12.29
CA ALA A 66 -11.20 -22.03 -11.62
C ALA A 66 -9.73 -21.59 -11.71
N ILE A 67 -9.28 -21.11 -12.88
CA ILE A 67 -7.91 -20.61 -13.10
C ILE A 67 -7.66 -19.35 -12.25
N ILE A 68 -8.58 -18.36 -12.29
CA ILE A 68 -8.45 -17.12 -11.51
C ILE A 68 -8.42 -17.41 -10.01
N HIS A 69 -9.27 -18.31 -9.53
CA HIS A 69 -9.31 -18.71 -8.13
C HIS A 69 -8.01 -19.40 -7.69
N THR A 70 -7.43 -20.24 -8.55
CA THR A 70 -6.17 -20.92 -8.29
C THR A 70 -5.01 -19.92 -8.23
N GLN A 71 -4.94 -18.99 -9.17
CA GLN A 71 -3.93 -17.91 -9.18
C GLN A 71 -4.03 -17.01 -7.95
N SER A 72 -5.26 -16.63 -7.54
CA SER A 72 -5.48 -15.79 -6.36
C SER A 72 -5.12 -16.49 -5.05
N SER A 73 -5.17 -17.81 -5.01
CA SER A 73 -4.76 -18.63 -3.85
C SER A 73 -3.28 -19.06 -3.86
N GLY A 74 -2.48 -18.52 -4.79
CA GLY A 74 -1.03 -18.77 -4.86
C GLY A 74 -0.63 -20.18 -5.31
N ARG A 75 -1.53 -20.93 -5.95
CA ARG A 75 -1.27 -22.27 -6.49
C ARG A 75 -0.98 -22.17 -7.99
N GLU A 76 -0.06 -22.98 -8.49
CA GLU A 76 0.37 -22.94 -9.89
C GLU A 76 -0.52 -23.76 -10.85
N VAL A 77 -1.26 -24.74 -10.33
CA VAL A 77 -2.04 -25.66 -11.15
C VAL A 77 -3.49 -25.71 -10.67
N ALA A 78 -4.43 -25.55 -11.61
CA ALA A 78 -5.85 -25.74 -11.35
C ALA A 78 -6.20 -27.25 -11.40
N THR A 79 -6.74 -27.78 -10.31
CA THR A 79 -7.15 -29.18 -10.19
C THR A 79 -8.62 -29.38 -10.52
N GLY A 80 -9.05 -30.62 -10.78
CA GLY A 80 -10.47 -30.95 -10.98
C GLY A 80 -11.36 -30.55 -9.80
N ALA A 81 -10.83 -30.61 -8.58
CA ALA A 81 -11.51 -30.11 -7.38
C ALA A 81 -11.84 -28.60 -7.45
N ASN A 82 -10.92 -27.77 -7.98
CA ASN A 82 -11.16 -26.33 -8.17
C ASN A 82 -12.22 -26.07 -9.24
N VAL A 83 -12.23 -26.88 -10.30
CA VAL A 83 -13.26 -26.81 -11.35
C VAL A 83 -14.63 -27.20 -10.80
N LEU A 84 -14.72 -28.26 -9.99
CA LEU A 84 -15.94 -28.71 -9.34
C LEU A 84 -16.56 -27.62 -8.46
N VAL A 85 -15.75 -26.92 -7.64
CA VAL A 85 -16.22 -25.77 -6.84
C VAL A 85 -16.70 -24.63 -7.71
N SER A 86 -16.05 -24.40 -8.84
CA SER A 86 -16.42 -23.33 -9.77
C SER A 86 -17.74 -23.57 -10.50
N ILE A 87 -18.16 -24.83 -10.68
CA ILE A 87 -19.47 -25.20 -11.26
C ILE A 87 -20.60 -24.62 -10.41
N PHE A 88 -20.52 -24.64 -9.08
CA PHE A 88 -21.54 -24.08 -8.18
C PHE A 88 -21.82 -22.58 -8.40
N SER A 89 -20.96 -21.86 -9.11
CA SER A 89 -21.19 -20.46 -9.43
C SER A 89 -22.22 -20.24 -10.52
N GLU A 90 -22.50 -21.24 -11.36
CA GLU A 90 -23.53 -21.21 -12.40
C GLU A 90 -24.85 -21.77 -11.83
N ARG A 91 -25.53 -20.99 -10.99
CA ARG A 91 -26.66 -21.41 -10.13
C ARG A 91 -27.85 -22.00 -10.88
N GLU A 92 -28.02 -21.64 -12.15
CA GLU A 92 -29.13 -22.05 -13.02
C GLU A 92 -28.80 -23.29 -13.86
N SER A 93 -27.58 -23.88 -13.69
CA SER A 93 -27.18 -25.09 -14.42
C SER A 93 -27.80 -26.35 -13.83
N HIS A 94 -28.18 -27.26 -14.67
CA HIS A 94 -28.64 -28.59 -14.23
C HIS A 94 -27.54 -29.39 -13.55
N ALA A 95 -26.28 -29.19 -13.89
CA ALA A 95 -25.15 -29.78 -13.19
C ALA A 95 -25.16 -29.41 -11.68
N VAL A 96 -25.43 -28.14 -11.35
CA VAL A 96 -25.57 -27.69 -9.95
C VAL A 96 -26.83 -28.27 -9.29
N TRP A 97 -27.90 -28.40 -10.03
CA TRP A 97 -29.15 -28.98 -9.53
C TRP A 97 -28.94 -30.46 -9.16
N PHE A 98 -28.23 -31.24 -9.98
CA PHE A 98 -27.91 -32.64 -9.68
C PHE A 98 -27.06 -32.77 -8.42
N LEU A 99 -26.00 -31.97 -8.27
CA LEU A 99 -25.16 -31.97 -7.07
C LEU A 99 -25.97 -31.64 -5.80
N LYS A 100 -26.85 -30.63 -5.87
CA LYS A 100 -27.73 -30.26 -4.77
C LYS A 100 -28.77 -31.33 -4.44
N SER A 101 -29.31 -32.01 -5.47
CA SER A 101 -30.26 -33.10 -5.27
C SER A 101 -29.66 -34.30 -4.51
N LEU A 102 -28.32 -34.40 -4.51
CA LEU A 102 -27.55 -35.39 -3.77
C LEU A 102 -26.93 -34.80 -2.48
N ASN A 103 -27.52 -33.72 -1.95
CA ASN A 103 -27.14 -33.02 -0.73
C ASN A 103 -25.73 -32.45 -0.68
N MET A 104 -25.09 -32.18 -1.82
CA MET A 104 -23.80 -31.53 -1.90
C MET A 104 -23.97 -30.01 -2.06
N THR A 105 -23.31 -29.26 -1.18
CA THR A 105 -23.26 -27.79 -1.28
C THR A 105 -21.87 -27.30 -1.65
N ARG A 106 -21.77 -26.06 -2.15
CA ARG A 106 -20.48 -25.44 -2.41
C ARG A 106 -19.60 -25.36 -1.15
N LEU A 107 -20.23 -25.15 0.01
CA LEU A 107 -19.51 -25.02 1.28
C LEU A 107 -18.83 -26.33 1.68
N ASP A 108 -19.49 -27.47 1.47
CA ASP A 108 -18.95 -28.79 1.78
C ASP A 108 -17.70 -29.06 0.92
N ALA A 109 -17.77 -28.76 -0.38
CA ALA A 109 -16.63 -28.89 -1.29
C ALA A 109 -15.43 -27.99 -0.91
N VAL A 110 -15.70 -26.73 -0.57
CA VAL A 110 -14.66 -25.77 -0.16
C VAL A 110 -14.05 -26.15 1.17
N SER A 111 -14.85 -26.60 2.14
CA SER A 111 -14.39 -27.04 3.47
C SER A 111 -13.43 -28.23 3.37
N PHE A 112 -13.74 -29.18 2.50
CA PHE A 112 -12.86 -30.32 2.27
C PHE A 112 -11.52 -29.93 1.64
N ILE A 113 -11.55 -29.04 0.62
CA ILE A 113 -10.33 -28.57 -0.07
C ILE A 113 -9.44 -27.73 0.85
N SER A 114 -10.02 -26.98 1.80
CA SER A 114 -9.27 -26.06 2.68
C SER A 114 -8.76 -26.73 3.95
N HIS A 115 -9.43 -27.74 4.49
CA HIS A 115 -9.14 -28.29 5.81
C HIS A 115 -8.85 -29.79 5.84
N GLY A 116 -9.03 -30.52 4.75
CA GLY A 116 -8.71 -31.95 4.64
C GLY A 116 -9.46 -32.86 5.64
N SER A 117 -10.52 -32.37 6.28
CA SER A 117 -11.28 -33.09 7.27
C SER A 117 -12.73 -33.24 6.84
N SER A 118 -13.14 -34.49 6.59
CA SER A 118 -14.53 -34.84 6.55
C SER A 118 -15.13 -34.62 7.94
N SER A 119 -16.03 -33.65 8.09
CA SER A 119 -16.89 -33.59 9.27
C SER A 119 -17.91 -34.74 9.21
N ASN A 120 -17.47 -35.96 9.60
CA ASN A 120 -18.35 -37.04 9.89
C ASN A 120 -19.10 -36.73 11.22
N VAL A 121 -20.17 -35.99 11.11
CA VAL A 121 -21.26 -36.06 12.09
C VAL A 121 -22.40 -36.85 11.45
N ALA A 122 -22.53 -38.07 11.89
CA ALA A 122 -23.61 -38.98 11.55
C ALA A 122 -24.95 -38.25 11.76
N ARG A 123 -25.68 -37.99 10.68
CA ARG A 123 -27.10 -37.69 10.72
C ARG A 123 -27.86 -39.03 10.71
N GLY A 124 -28.32 -39.42 11.88
CA GLY A 124 -29.35 -40.47 12.00
C GLY A 124 -30.63 -40.00 11.33
N THR A 125 -31.22 -40.92 10.59
CA THR A 125 -32.56 -40.86 10.03
C THR A 125 -33.59 -40.64 11.15
N GLU A 126 -34.45 -39.60 11.00
CA GLU A 126 -35.79 -39.59 11.58
C GLU A 126 -36.70 -38.68 10.74
N ASP A 127 -37.93 -39.17 10.57
CA ASP A 127 -39.04 -38.69 9.73
C ASP A 127 -39.68 -37.37 10.23
N PRO A 128 -40.51 -36.70 9.41
CA PRO A 128 -41.08 -35.41 9.72
C PRO A 128 -42.28 -35.52 10.66
N ILE A 129 -42.20 -34.88 11.82
CA ILE A 129 -43.35 -34.61 12.67
C ILE A 129 -43.51 -33.11 12.87
N ASP A 130 -44.71 -32.70 12.67
CA ASP A 130 -45.33 -31.40 12.84
C ASP A 130 -45.20 -30.84 14.27
N SER A 131 -45.25 -29.51 14.30
CA SER A 131 -45.77 -28.67 15.39
C SER A 131 -44.98 -28.52 16.69
N ASP A 132 -44.60 -27.25 16.87
CA ASP A 132 -44.83 -26.47 18.10
C ASP A 132 -44.31 -27.07 19.43
N SER A 133 -43.22 -26.49 19.82
CA SER A 133 -42.92 -26.09 21.19
C SER A 133 -41.42 -26.04 21.49
N THR A 134 -40.94 -24.82 21.70
CA THR A 134 -39.98 -24.46 22.76
C THR A 134 -39.38 -25.61 23.56
N GLU A 135 -38.10 -25.91 23.30
CA GLU A 135 -37.14 -26.17 24.37
C GLU A 135 -35.74 -25.83 23.86
N ALA A 136 -35.30 -24.62 24.24
CA ALA A 136 -33.90 -24.19 24.09
C ALA A 136 -33.04 -25.09 24.95
N ASP A 137 -32.10 -25.78 24.33
CA ASP A 137 -30.96 -26.41 24.98
C ASP A 137 -30.25 -25.34 25.83
N GLY A 138 -30.20 -25.51 27.15
CA GLY A 138 -29.89 -24.50 28.16
C GLY A 138 -28.44 -24.03 28.20
N LYS A 139 -27.92 -23.52 27.08
CA LYS A 139 -26.66 -22.78 27.05
C LYS A 139 -26.97 -21.30 27.26
N ASP A 140 -26.40 -20.72 28.32
CA ASP A 140 -26.47 -19.31 28.64
C ASP A 140 -26.08 -18.46 27.41
N PRO A 141 -26.98 -17.56 26.92
CA PRO A 141 -26.71 -16.72 25.76
C PRO A 141 -25.45 -15.87 25.88
N LEU A 142 -25.05 -15.51 27.12
CA LEU A 142 -23.81 -14.76 27.39
C LEU A 142 -22.57 -15.61 27.08
N SER A 143 -22.61 -16.90 27.44
CA SER A 143 -21.49 -17.81 27.18
C SER A 143 -21.32 -18.12 25.68
N GLN A 144 -22.41 -17.98 24.90
CA GLN A 144 -22.41 -18.29 23.47
C GLN A 144 -22.01 -17.07 22.58
N TYR A 145 -22.45 -15.85 22.97
CA TYR A 145 -22.29 -14.66 22.11
C TYR A 145 -21.46 -13.56 22.74
N ALA A 146 -20.93 -13.75 23.94
CA ALA A 146 -20.09 -12.75 24.61
C ALA A 146 -18.92 -13.40 25.34
N VAL A 147 -17.80 -12.66 25.39
CA VAL A 147 -16.60 -13.08 26.09
C VAL A 147 -16.55 -12.42 27.46
N ASN A 148 -16.49 -13.21 28.54
CA ASN A 148 -16.31 -12.68 29.89
C ASN A 148 -14.89 -12.17 30.08
N LEU A 149 -14.72 -10.82 30.18
CA LEU A 149 -13.42 -10.20 30.33
C LEU A 149 -12.81 -10.44 31.72
N ILE A 150 -13.60 -10.60 32.77
CA ILE A 150 -13.07 -10.92 34.12
C ILE A 150 -12.47 -12.33 34.13
N ALA A 151 -13.11 -13.29 33.46
CA ALA A 151 -12.56 -14.63 33.32
C ALA A 151 -11.26 -14.62 32.45
N LYS A 152 -11.23 -13.77 31.45
CA LYS A 152 -10.01 -13.54 30.62
C LYS A 152 -8.89 -12.92 31.46
N ALA A 153 -9.19 -11.97 32.37
CA ALA A 153 -8.24 -11.38 33.32
C ALA A 153 -7.71 -12.44 34.31
N ALA A 154 -8.59 -13.24 34.92
CA ALA A 154 -8.21 -14.31 35.82
C ALA A 154 -7.29 -15.37 35.17
N ALA A 155 -7.49 -15.63 33.86
CA ALA A 155 -6.63 -16.51 33.08
C ALA A 155 -5.30 -15.85 32.64
N GLY A 156 -5.03 -14.62 33.04
CA GLY A 156 -3.81 -13.86 32.66
C GLY A 156 -3.72 -13.52 31.17
N ARG A 157 -4.84 -13.50 30.43
CA ARG A 157 -4.87 -13.29 28.97
C ARG A 157 -5.13 -11.83 28.56
N ILE A 158 -5.28 -10.92 29.54
CA ILE A 158 -5.41 -9.48 29.28
C ILE A 158 -4.05 -8.81 29.40
N ASP A 159 -3.75 -7.94 28.46
CA ASP A 159 -2.53 -7.14 28.48
C ASP A 159 -2.61 -6.00 29.50
N PRO A 160 -1.49 -5.65 30.16
CA PRO A 160 -1.48 -4.55 31.12
C PRO A 160 -1.80 -3.21 30.43
N LEU A 161 -2.75 -2.47 30.96
CA LEU A 161 -3.10 -1.14 30.48
C LEU A 161 -2.09 -0.12 31.02
N ILE A 162 -1.45 0.63 30.12
CA ILE A 162 -0.41 1.59 30.47
C ILE A 162 -0.75 2.98 29.92
N GLY A 163 -0.67 4.00 30.77
CA GLY A 163 -0.79 5.39 30.36
C GLY A 163 -2.21 5.85 30.01
N ARG A 164 -3.25 5.11 30.46
CA ARG A 164 -4.67 5.42 30.22
C ARG A 164 -5.46 5.59 31.53
N ASP A 165 -4.78 5.98 32.61
CA ASP A 165 -5.40 6.09 33.92
C ASP A 165 -6.52 7.13 33.94
N ARG A 166 -6.37 8.25 33.24
CA ARG A 166 -7.40 9.31 33.15
C ARG A 166 -8.69 8.83 32.48
N GLU A 167 -8.57 8.14 31.37
CA GLU A 167 -9.69 7.58 30.63
C GLU A 167 -10.38 6.50 31.44
N LEU A 168 -9.59 5.67 32.16
CA LEU A 168 -10.10 4.61 33.00
C LEU A 168 -10.83 5.16 34.24
N ASP A 169 -10.25 6.11 34.96
CA ASP A 169 -10.88 6.78 36.09
C ASP A 169 -12.18 7.49 35.66
N ARG A 170 -12.16 8.10 34.47
CA ARG A 170 -13.37 8.69 33.90
C ARG A 170 -14.43 7.66 33.58
N THR A 171 -14.04 6.49 33.08
CA THR A 171 -14.96 5.36 32.82
C THR A 171 -15.61 4.88 34.11
N ILE A 172 -14.83 4.64 35.15
CA ILE A 172 -15.30 4.26 36.49
C ILE A 172 -16.28 5.32 37.03
N GLN A 173 -15.90 6.60 36.96
CA GLN A 173 -16.77 7.69 37.39
C GLN A 173 -18.10 7.72 36.63
N VAL A 174 -18.10 7.45 35.31
CA VAL A 174 -19.32 7.43 34.50
C VAL A 174 -20.20 6.24 34.89
N LEU A 175 -19.62 5.03 35.04
CA LEU A 175 -20.36 3.83 35.42
C LEU A 175 -21.02 3.92 36.81
N CYS A 176 -20.44 4.69 37.74
CA CYS A 176 -21.01 4.93 39.08
C CYS A 176 -22.11 6.00 39.09
N ARG A 177 -22.47 6.63 37.96
CA ARG A 177 -23.54 7.63 37.90
C ARG A 177 -24.91 6.98 37.94
N ARG A 178 -25.90 7.74 38.49
CA ARG A 178 -27.31 7.34 38.46
C ARG A 178 -27.93 7.42 37.06
N THR A 179 -27.48 8.40 36.23
CA THR A 179 -27.97 8.63 34.87
C THR A 179 -26.80 8.91 33.96
N LYS A 180 -26.91 8.64 32.66
CA LYS A 180 -25.80 8.71 31.68
C LYS A 180 -24.59 7.87 32.14
N ASN A 181 -24.88 6.71 32.63
CA ASN A 181 -23.92 5.76 33.20
C ASN A 181 -23.26 4.85 32.15
N ASN A 182 -23.49 5.12 30.85
CA ASN A 182 -22.90 4.35 29.75
C ASN A 182 -21.76 5.15 29.14
N PRO A 183 -20.49 4.78 29.34
CA PRO A 183 -19.34 5.39 28.69
C PRO A 183 -19.29 5.02 27.20
N LEU A 184 -18.92 6.00 26.36
CA LEU A 184 -18.67 5.79 24.94
C LEU A 184 -17.27 6.28 24.60
N TYR A 185 -16.37 5.37 24.27
CA TYR A 185 -15.02 5.68 23.83
C TYR A 185 -15.07 6.17 22.38
N VAL A 186 -14.60 7.38 22.14
CA VAL A 186 -14.53 7.98 20.81
C VAL A 186 -13.08 8.33 20.49
N GLY A 187 -12.55 7.76 19.43
CA GLY A 187 -11.15 7.98 19.02
C GLY A 187 -10.83 7.29 17.70
N ASP A 188 -9.71 7.65 17.10
CA ASP A 188 -9.27 7.06 15.85
C ASP A 188 -9.06 5.52 15.98
N PRO A 189 -9.06 4.76 14.87
CA PRO A 189 -8.70 3.35 14.89
C PRO A 189 -7.27 3.16 15.43
N GLY A 190 -7.01 2.10 16.21
CA GLY A 190 -5.68 1.75 16.68
C GLY A 190 -5.15 2.57 17.88
N VAL A 191 -5.96 3.47 18.50
CA VAL A 191 -5.53 4.25 19.68
C VAL A 191 -5.68 3.49 21.01
N GLY A 192 -6.21 2.26 20.99
CA GLY A 192 -6.34 1.38 22.17
C GLY A 192 -7.67 1.52 22.92
N LYS A 193 -8.79 1.77 22.23
CA LYS A 193 -10.14 1.87 22.85
C LYS A 193 -10.55 0.56 23.54
N THR A 194 -10.38 -0.58 22.89
CA THR A 194 -10.68 -1.91 23.43
C THR A 194 -9.83 -2.23 24.67
N ALA A 195 -8.55 -1.83 24.66
CA ALA A 195 -7.65 -2.02 25.77
C ALA A 195 -8.11 -1.32 27.07
N ILE A 196 -8.86 -0.20 26.97
CA ILE A 196 -9.41 0.47 28.16
C ILE A 196 -10.49 -0.39 28.82
N ALA A 197 -11.35 -1.07 28.04
CA ALA A 197 -12.35 -1.98 28.59
C ALA A 197 -11.70 -3.22 29.21
N GLU A 198 -10.67 -3.76 28.58
CA GLU A 198 -9.87 -4.86 29.13
C GLU A 198 -9.12 -4.44 30.40
N GLY A 199 -8.54 -3.24 30.43
CA GLY A 199 -7.89 -2.69 31.61
C GLY A 199 -8.84 -2.43 32.77
N LEU A 200 -10.10 -2.04 32.48
CA LEU A 200 -11.13 -1.96 33.52
C LEU A 200 -11.44 -3.34 34.11
N ALA A 201 -11.56 -4.36 33.27
CA ALA A 201 -11.77 -5.73 33.73
C ALA A 201 -10.60 -6.21 34.62
N LEU A 202 -9.39 -5.85 34.28
CA LEU A 202 -8.22 -6.18 35.10
C LEU A 202 -8.26 -5.47 36.48
N ARG A 203 -8.60 -4.17 36.53
CA ARG A 203 -8.76 -3.45 37.83
C ARG A 203 -9.90 -4.00 38.68
N ILE A 204 -11.01 -4.42 38.06
CA ILE A 204 -12.10 -5.09 38.78
C ILE A 204 -11.61 -6.42 39.39
N TYR A 205 -10.87 -7.21 38.61
CA TYR A 205 -10.31 -8.46 39.06
C TYR A 205 -9.31 -8.28 40.23
N ASP A 206 -8.46 -7.24 40.13
CA ASP A 206 -7.46 -6.89 41.16
C ASP A 206 -8.09 -6.21 42.40
N GLY A 207 -9.36 -5.85 42.36
CA GLY A 207 -10.08 -5.17 43.43
C GLY A 207 -9.77 -3.67 43.56
N ASP A 208 -9.15 -3.07 42.53
CA ASP A 208 -8.76 -1.64 42.50
C ASP A 208 -9.90 -0.79 41.87
N VAL A 209 -11.10 -0.93 42.38
CA VAL A 209 -12.30 -0.19 41.95
C VAL A 209 -13.19 0.12 43.17
N PRO A 210 -14.09 1.14 43.06
CA PRO A 210 -15.09 1.38 44.14
C PRO A 210 -16.00 0.23 44.37
N ASP A 211 -16.51 0.10 45.60
CA ASP A 211 -17.41 -1.01 46.05
C ASP A 211 -18.59 -1.27 45.11
N VAL A 212 -19.10 -0.22 44.45
CA VAL A 212 -20.21 -0.32 43.47
C VAL A 212 -19.87 -1.15 42.23
N LEU A 213 -18.56 -1.28 41.92
CA LEU A 213 -18.08 -2.05 40.77
C LEU A 213 -17.29 -3.30 41.17
N ALA A 214 -17.13 -3.59 42.48
CA ALA A 214 -16.31 -4.68 42.96
C ALA A 214 -16.82 -6.06 42.50
N THR A 215 -18.12 -6.18 42.26
CA THR A 215 -18.79 -7.43 41.79
C THR A 215 -19.14 -7.38 40.30
N ALA A 216 -18.74 -6.30 39.58
CA ALA A 216 -19.15 -6.14 38.19
C ALA A 216 -18.44 -7.14 37.26
N VAL A 217 -19.19 -7.67 36.30
CA VAL A 217 -18.69 -8.56 35.24
C VAL A 217 -18.85 -7.90 33.89
N ILE A 218 -17.76 -7.80 33.14
CA ILE A 218 -17.78 -7.20 31.80
C ILE A 218 -17.86 -8.30 30.75
N TYR A 219 -18.89 -8.25 29.94
CA TYR A 219 -19.14 -9.14 28.80
C TYR A 219 -18.86 -8.39 27.49
N ALA A 220 -17.83 -8.78 26.76
CA ALA A 220 -17.54 -8.24 25.45
C ALA A 220 -18.37 -8.98 24.39
N LEU A 221 -19.24 -8.25 23.69
CA LEU A 221 -20.11 -8.80 22.66
C LEU A 221 -19.30 -9.20 21.43
N ASP A 222 -19.45 -10.45 20.99
CA ASP A 222 -18.83 -10.95 19.77
C ASP A 222 -19.79 -10.82 18.58
N MET A 223 -19.61 -9.77 17.80
CA MET A 223 -20.43 -9.52 16.62
C MET A 223 -20.28 -10.60 15.55
N GLY A 224 -19.12 -11.24 15.45
CA GLY A 224 -18.87 -12.33 14.52
C GLY A 224 -19.73 -13.55 14.85
N GLN A 225 -19.80 -13.93 16.12
CA GLN A 225 -20.63 -15.06 16.59
C GLN A 225 -22.13 -14.76 16.49
N LEU A 226 -22.54 -13.52 16.74
CA LEU A 226 -23.94 -13.10 16.57
C LEU A 226 -24.42 -13.22 15.13
N LEU A 227 -23.53 -12.90 14.17
CA LEU A 227 -23.82 -12.92 12.74
C LEU A 227 -23.60 -14.30 12.10
N ALA A 228 -22.79 -15.15 12.70
CA ALA A 228 -22.47 -16.46 12.16
C ALA A 228 -23.73 -17.33 12.02
N GLY A 229 -23.98 -17.82 10.80
CA GLY A 229 -25.12 -18.71 10.51
C GLY A 229 -26.50 -18.04 10.48
N THR A 230 -26.61 -16.71 10.65
CA THR A 230 -27.89 -15.99 10.47
C THR A 230 -28.22 -15.88 8.98
N ARG A 231 -29.38 -16.42 8.58
CA ARG A 231 -29.89 -16.29 7.19
C ARG A 231 -30.90 -15.15 7.06
N TYR A 232 -31.55 -14.79 8.14
CA TYR A 232 -32.59 -13.77 8.17
C TYR A 232 -32.28 -12.72 9.24
N ARG A 233 -32.81 -11.53 9.05
CA ARG A 233 -32.70 -10.41 9.99
C ARG A 233 -33.25 -10.75 11.38
N GLY A 234 -34.31 -11.56 11.43
CA GLY A 234 -34.94 -12.00 12.68
C GLY A 234 -34.02 -12.78 13.60
N ASP A 235 -33.16 -13.65 13.03
CA ASP A 235 -32.27 -14.50 13.81
C ASP A 235 -31.26 -13.68 14.63
N PHE A 236 -30.70 -12.64 14.02
CA PHE A 236 -29.80 -11.72 14.70
C PHE A 236 -30.49 -10.89 15.78
N GLU A 237 -31.69 -10.38 15.48
CA GLU A 237 -32.47 -9.59 16.44
C GLU A 237 -32.87 -10.47 17.67
N GLU A 238 -33.19 -11.71 17.45
CA GLU A 238 -33.54 -12.67 18.52
C GLU A 238 -32.33 -12.98 19.39
N ARG A 239 -31.18 -13.28 18.81
CA ARG A 239 -29.92 -13.52 19.54
C ARG A 239 -29.49 -12.30 20.34
N LEU A 240 -29.54 -11.11 19.76
CA LEU A 240 -29.20 -9.86 20.45
C LEU A 240 -30.17 -9.60 21.61
N LYS A 241 -31.47 -9.84 21.42
CA LYS A 241 -32.50 -9.76 22.51
C LYS A 241 -32.20 -10.72 23.63
N ALA A 242 -31.82 -11.96 23.32
CA ALA A 242 -31.47 -12.95 24.31
C ALA A 242 -30.25 -12.51 25.15
N VAL A 243 -29.21 -12.00 24.51
CA VAL A 243 -28.02 -11.46 25.21
C VAL A 243 -28.41 -10.26 26.08
N MET A 244 -29.19 -9.32 25.54
CA MET A 244 -29.62 -8.12 26.29
C MET A 244 -30.47 -8.49 27.51
N LYS A 245 -31.35 -9.46 27.37
CA LYS A 245 -32.16 -9.98 28.48
C LYS A 245 -31.28 -10.61 29.57
N ALA A 246 -30.33 -11.46 29.16
CA ALA A 246 -29.42 -12.10 30.12
C ALA A 246 -28.51 -11.07 30.84
N VAL A 247 -28.08 -9.97 30.17
CA VAL A 247 -27.38 -8.88 30.83
C VAL A 247 -28.29 -8.07 31.75
N ALA A 248 -29.56 -7.88 31.39
CA ALA A 248 -30.51 -7.13 32.21
C ALA A 248 -30.95 -7.88 33.47
N ASP A 249 -30.94 -9.21 33.41
CA ASP A 249 -31.27 -10.10 34.53
C ASP A 249 -30.11 -10.18 35.57
N ASP A 250 -28.88 -9.76 35.22
CA ASP A 250 -27.73 -9.69 36.13
C ASP A 250 -27.38 -8.22 36.44
N GLU A 251 -27.69 -7.74 37.62
CA GLU A 251 -27.43 -6.37 38.06
C GLU A 251 -25.93 -5.96 38.01
N ASN A 252 -25.01 -6.95 38.02
CA ASN A 252 -23.58 -6.74 37.99
C ASN A 252 -23.01 -6.80 36.57
N ALA A 253 -23.80 -7.20 35.58
CA ALA A 253 -23.33 -7.31 34.19
C ALA A 253 -23.18 -5.96 33.52
N ILE A 254 -22.06 -5.79 32.81
CA ILE A 254 -21.76 -4.62 31.94
C ILE A 254 -21.49 -5.19 30.55
N LEU A 255 -22.24 -4.73 29.55
CA LEU A 255 -22.03 -5.12 28.16
C LEU A 255 -21.01 -4.19 27.49
N PHE A 256 -19.93 -4.73 26.99
CA PHE A 256 -19.00 -3.99 26.14
C PHE A 256 -19.27 -4.29 24.66
N ILE A 257 -19.53 -3.25 23.88
CA ILE A 257 -19.75 -3.35 22.43
C ILE A 257 -18.66 -2.58 21.72
N ASP A 258 -17.73 -3.31 21.12
CA ASP A 258 -16.73 -2.69 20.25
C ASP A 258 -17.38 -2.33 18.91
N GLU A 259 -16.93 -1.23 18.31
CA GLU A 259 -17.52 -0.68 17.08
C GLU A 259 -19.05 -0.58 17.14
N ILE A 260 -19.63 -0.06 18.23
CA ILE A 260 -21.06 0.00 18.50
C ILE A 260 -21.87 0.63 17.34
N HIS A 261 -21.24 1.40 16.48
CA HIS A 261 -21.86 1.96 15.26
C HIS A 261 -22.31 0.88 14.27
N THR A 262 -21.69 -0.31 14.28
CA THR A 262 -22.10 -1.45 13.44
C THR A 262 -23.49 -1.96 13.83
N VAL A 263 -23.86 -1.83 15.10
CA VAL A 263 -25.16 -2.21 15.64
C VAL A 263 -26.20 -1.09 15.45
N ILE A 264 -25.77 0.18 15.48
CA ILE A 264 -26.66 1.34 15.55
C ILE A 264 -26.95 1.97 14.17
N GLY A 265 -26.05 1.86 13.20
CA GLY A 265 -26.10 2.67 11.98
C GLY A 265 -26.18 1.91 10.65
N ALA A 266 -26.21 0.62 10.69
CA ALA A 266 -26.10 -0.20 9.48
C ALA A 266 -27.38 -0.23 8.60
N GLY A 267 -28.36 0.64 8.82
CA GLY A 267 -29.68 0.62 8.14
C GLY A 267 -29.90 1.61 6.99
N ALA A 268 -28.94 2.45 6.63
CA ALA A 268 -29.22 3.61 5.76
C ALA A 268 -28.77 3.50 4.29
N THR A 269 -28.12 2.41 3.87
CA THR A 269 -27.74 2.21 2.46
C THR A 269 -28.34 0.94 1.87
N SER A 270 -28.98 1.11 0.73
CA SER A 270 -29.65 0.15 -0.16
C SER A 270 -29.15 -1.31 -0.04
N GLY A 271 -29.85 -2.14 0.75
CA GLY A 271 -29.56 -3.57 0.78
C GLY A 271 -29.72 -4.26 2.13
N GLY A 272 -30.55 -3.79 3.06
CA GLY A 272 -30.98 -4.59 4.22
C GLY A 272 -30.01 -4.62 5.39
N ALA A 273 -29.35 -3.52 5.66
CA ALA A 273 -28.50 -3.39 6.86
C ALA A 273 -29.33 -3.30 8.15
N MET A 274 -28.87 -3.97 9.19
CA MET A 274 -29.55 -4.23 10.45
C MET A 274 -29.62 -3.00 11.34
N ASP A 275 -30.80 -2.43 11.57
CA ASP A 275 -30.99 -1.37 12.56
C ASP A 275 -31.39 -1.96 13.93
N ALA A 276 -30.40 -2.41 14.66
CA ALA A 276 -30.59 -2.90 16.03
C ALA A 276 -30.70 -1.75 17.07
N SER A 277 -30.62 -0.50 16.63
CA SER A 277 -30.77 0.66 17.52
C SER A 277 -32.13 0.66 18.24
N ASN A 278 -33.16 0.16 17.57
CA ASN A 278 -34.51 0.07 18.14
C ASN A 278 -34.62 -0.96 19.27
N LEU A 279 -33.70 -1.91 19.36
CA LEU A 279 -33.61 -2.87 20.45
C LEU A 279 -32.83 -2.31 21.65
N LEU A 280 -31.74 -1.62 21.41
CA LEU A 280 -30.90 -1.03 22.46
C LEU A 280 -31.56 0.18 23.14
N LYS A 281 -32.31 1.01 22.39
CA LYS A 281 -32.92 2.23 22.90
C LYS A 281 -33.84 2.02 24.12
N PRO A 282 -34.78 1.08 24.13
CA PRO A 282 -35.64 0.83 25.29
C PRO A 282 -34.82 0.43 26.54
N ALA A 283 -33.93 -0.56 26.43
CA ALA A 283 -33.16 -1.06 27.55
C ALA A 283 -32.21 0.02 28.15
N LEU A 284 -31.62 0.89 27.29
CA LEU A 284 -30.85 2.04 27.71
C LEU A 284 -31.74 3.14 28.32
N GLN A 285 -33.02 3.26 27.91
CA GLN A 285 -33.96 4.24 28.46
C GLN A 285 -34.45 3.87 29.83
N GLU A 286 -34.75 2.61 30.04
CA GLU A 286 -35.19 2.04 31.33
C GLU A 286 -34.06 1.98 32.35
N GLY A 287 -32.78 2.03 31.88
CA GLY A 287 -31.60 1.98 32.73
C GLY A 287 -31.31 0.53 33.22
N THR A 288 -31.96 -0.45 32.61
CA THR A 288 -31.77 -1.88 32.89
C THR A 288 -30.49 -2.44 32.28
N LEU A 289 -29.94 -1.77 31.25
CA LEU A 289 -28.71 -2.13 30.57
C LEU A 289 -27.59 -1.15 30.92
N ARG A 290 -26.48 -1.64 31.47
CA ARG A 290 -25.20 -0.96 31.56
C ARG A 290 -24.36 -1.31 30.35
N CYS A 291 -23.92 -0.32 29.58
CA CYS A 291 -23.19 -0.57 28.34
C CYS A 291 -21.97 0.34 28.22
N ILE A 292 -20.83 -0.24 27.80
CA ILE A 292 -19.65 0.49 27.35
C ILE A 292 -19.59 0.34 25.84
N GLY A 293 -19.54 1.44 25.11
CA GLY A 293 -19.39 1.43 23.66
C GLY A 293 -18.05 1.96 23.20
N SER A 294 -17.57 1.51 22.05
CA SER A 294 -16.45 2.13 21.35
C SER A 294 -16.85 2.52 19.94
N THR A 295 -16.29 3.63 19.41
CA THR A 295 -16.54 4.09 18.04
C THR A 295 -15.43 5.04 17.56
N THR A 296 -15.42 5.34 16.27
CA THR A 296 -14.51 6.35 15.70
C THR A 296 -15.15 7.75 15.69
N TYR A 297 -14.33 8.80 15.53
CA TYR A 297 -14.87 10.16 15.39
C TYR A 297 -15.79 10.34 14.19
N LYS A 298 -15.48 9.67 13.07
CA LYS A 298 -16.26 9.72 11.84
C LYS A 298 -17.64 9.10 12.06
N GLU A 299 -17.68 7.92 12.63
CA GLU A 299 -18.91 7.16 12.88
C GLU A 299 -19.76 7.79 14.01
N TYR A 300 -19.10 8.37 15.02
CA TYR A 300 -19.79 9.14 16.06
C TYR A 300 -20.61 10.28 15.46
N ARG A 301 -20.00 11.11 14.58
CA ARG A 301 -20.72 12.19 13.87
C ARG A 301 -21.78 11.67 12.90
N GLY A 302 -21.48 10.54 12.23
CA GLY A 302 -22.38 9.93 11.25
C GLY A 302 -23.67 9.39 11.85
N HIS A 303 -23.58 8.73 12.98
CA HIS A 303 -24.65 7.92 13.57
C HIS A 303 -25.12 8.43 14.93
N PHE A 304 -24.23 8.69 15.89
CA PHE A 304 -24.61 9.06 17.25
C PHE A 304 -25.10 10.48 17.39
N GLU A 305 -24.43 11.48 16.82
CA GLU A 305 -24.83 12.89 16.95
C GLU A 305 -26.21 13.17 16.36
N LYS A 306 -26.61 12.40 15.37
CA LYS A 306 -27.94 12.51 14.75
C LYS A 306 -29.05 11.91 15.61
N ASP A 307 -28.73 10.96 16.48
CA ASP A 307 -29.71 10.33 17.36
C ASP A 307 -29.67 10.92 18.78
N ARG A 308 -30.57 11.86 19.04
CA ARG A 308 -30.68 12.55 20.33
C ARG A 308 -30.98 11.62 21.50
N ALA A 309 -31.61 10.46 21.27
CA ALA A 309 -31.95 9.51 22.32
C ALA A 309 -30.68 8.80 22.82
N LEU A 310 -29.79 8.38 21.93
CA LEU A 310 -28.51 7.75 22.26
C LEU A 310 -27.54 8.75 22.90
N VAL A 311 -27.40 9.98 22.36
CA VAL A 311 -26.52 11.01 22.94
C VAL A 311 -26.87 11.33 24.39
N ARG A 312 -28.16 11.28 24.75
CA ARG A 312 -28.60 11.51 26.14
C ARG A 312 -28.27 10.37 27.10
N ARG A 313 -27.98 9.18 26.61
CA ARG A 313 -27.74 7.97 27.40
C ARG A 313 -26.27 7.62 27.53
N PHE A 314 -25.47 7.98 26.54
CA PHE A 314 -24.03 7.77 26.56
C PHE A 314 -23.27 9.02 27.02
N GLN A 315 -22.19 8.80 27.76
CA GLN A 315 -21.22 9.85 28.09
C GLN A 315 -19.98 9.64 27.22
N LYS A 316 -19.72 10.59 26.33
CA LYS A 316 -18.52 10.60 25.47
C LYS A 316 -17.26 10.70 26.34
N ILE A 317 -16.28 9.84 26.05
CA ILE A 317 -14.91 9.86 26.56
C ILE A 317 -13.99 9.87 25.33
N ASP A 318 -13.28 10.95 25.14
CA ASP A 318 -12.35 11.09 24.03
C ASP A 318 -11.07 10.31 24.32
N VAL A 319 -10.68 9.44 23.39
CA VAL A 319 -9.45 8.63 23.46
C VAL A 319 -8.49 9.15 22.39
N ALA A 320 -7.57 10.01 22.82
CA ALA A 320 -6.58 10.60 21.95
C ALA A 320 -5.44 9.60 21.64
N GLU A 321 -4.72 9.85 20.52
CA GLU A 321 -3.48 9.13 20.20
C GLU A 321 -2.45 9.36 21.32
N PRO A 322 -1.81 8.31 21.87
CA PRO A 322 -0.81 8.45 22.92
C PRO A 322 0.45 9.15 22.38
N THR A 323 1.17 9.81 23.29
CA THR A 323 2.44 10.42 22.92
C THR A 323 3.50 9.35 22.62
N VAL A 324 4.57 9.73 21.90
CA VAL A 324 5.72 8.85 21.64
C VAL A 324 6.29 8.31 22.97
N ALA A 325 6.39 9.15 23.98
CA ALA A 325 6.91 8.75 25.29
C ALA A 325 6.01 7.71 25.98
N ASP A 326 4.69 7.89 25.93
CA ASP A 326 3.75 6.93 26.52
C ASP A 326 3.70 5.64 25.71
N THR A 327 3.80 5.72 24.38
CA THR A 327 3.87 4.53 23.53
C THR A 327 5.12 3.69 23.82
N ILE A 328 6.27 4.31 24.11
CA ILE A 328 7.47 3.57 24.52
C ILE A 328 7.20 2.81 25.84
N LYS A 329 6.48 3.41 26.80
CA LYS A 329 6.09 2.72 28.05
C LYS A 329 5.14 1.55 27.75
N ILE A 330 4.15 1.75 26.86
CA ILE A 330 3.22 0.70 26.43
C ILE A 330 3.99 -0.48 25.82
N LEU A 331 4.89 -0.24 24.89
CA LEU A 331 5.69 -1.30 24.27
C LEU A 331 6.59 -2.03 25.29
N ASN A 332 7.17 -1.30 26.25
CA ASN A 332 7.94 -1.92 27.32
C ASN A 332 7.09 -2.83 28.22
N GLY A 333 5.84 -2.47 28.46
CA GLY A 333 4.90 -3.33 29.23
C GLY A 333 4.45 -4.57 28.45
N LEU A 334 4.28 -4.44 27.15
CA LEU A 334 3.89 -5.55 26.26
C LEU A 334 5.06 -6.46 25.89
N LYS A 335 6.30 -5.99 26.06
CA LYS A 335 7.53 -6.64 25.63
C LYS A 335 7.60 -8.12 25.99
N SER A 336 7.37 -8.48 27.25
CA SER A 336 7.52 -9.85 27.73
C SER A 336 6.58 -10.85 27.03
N ARG A 337 5.39 -10.40 26.64
CA ARG A 337 4.41 -11.24 25.93
C ARG A 337 4.84 -11.54 24.50
N TYR A 338 5.30 -10.50 23.76
CA TYR A 338 5.83 -10.67 22.41
C TYR A 338 7.12 -11.49 22.40
N GLU A 339 8.00 -11.28 23.39
CA GLU A 339 9.22 -12.10 23.57
C GLU A 339 8.91 -13.57 23.80
N THR A 340 7.89 -13.86 24.60
CA THR A 340 7.45 -15.24 24.88
C THR A 340 6.82 -15.88 23.65
N HIS A 341 5.94 -15.14 22.95
CA HIS A 341 5.24 -15.62 21.78
C HIS A 341 6.21 -15.98 20.62
N HIS A 342 7.11 -15.05 20.30
CA HIS A 342 8.05 -15.23 19.16
C HIS A 342 9.37 -15.91 19.56
N LYS A 343 9.60 -16.17 20.85
CA LYS A 343 10.86 -16.74 21.39
C LYS A 343 12.11 -15.90 21.03
N VAL A 344 11.97 -14.58 21.07
CA VAL A 344 13.01 -13.59 20.81
C VAL A 344 13.14 -12.62 21.99
N ARG A 345 14.17 -11.77 21.98
CA ARG A 345 14.36 -10.68 22.96
C ARG A 345 14.45 -9.35 22.23
N PHE A 346 13.77 -8.34 22.75
CA PHE A 346 13.87 -6.97 22.25
C PHE A 346 14.83 -6.14 23.08
N THR A 347 15.71 -5.38 22.43
CA THR A 347 16.50 -4.36 23.11
C THR A 347 15.64 -3.13 23.40
N GLY A 348 15.91 -2.39 24.48
CA GLY A 348 15.21 -1.13 24.76
C GLY A 348 15.38 -0.09 23.64
N ALA A 349 16.53 -0.12 22.96
CA ALA A 349 16.79 0.70 21.78
C ALA A 349 15.89 0.31 20.59
N ALA A 350 15.63 -0.98 20.38
CA ALA A 350 14.74 -1.46 19.32
C ALA A 350 13.31 -0.95 19.53
N LEU A 351 12.77 -1.05 20.77
CA LEU A 351 11.42 -0.56 21.08
C LEU A 351 11.30 0.95 20.89
N LYS A 352 12.31 1.71 21.33
CA LYS A 352 12.33 3.15 21.09
C LYS A 352 12.38 3.47 19.60
N THR A 353 13.23 2.78 18.84
CA THR A 353 13.31 2.95 17.37
C THR A 353 12.01 2.58 16.69
N ALA A 354 11.31 1.52 17.13
CA ALA A 354 10.00 1.13 16.57
C ALA A 354 8.97 2.26 16.73
N VAL A 355 8.93 2.91 17.90
CA VAL A 355 8.00 4.02 18.13
C VAL A 355 8.40 5.27 17.34
N ASP A 356 9.67 5.70 17.43
CA ASP A 356 10.15 6.93 16.79
C ASP A 356 9.99 6.86 15.26
N LEU A 357 10.36 5.73 14.65
CA LEU A 357 10.30 5.57 13.21
C LEU A 357 8.88 5.28 12.69
N SER A 358 8.07 4.50 13.42
CA SER A 358 6.66 4.30 13.04
C SER A 358 5.87 5.61 13.12
N ALA A 359 6.13 6.45 14.13
CA ALA A 359 5.53 7.77 14.24
C ALA A 359 5.89 8.67 13.05
N ARG A 360 7.13 8.54 12.54
CA ARG A 360 7.67 9.38 11.45
C ARG A 360 7.25 8.90 10.06
N TYR A 361 7.21 7.59 9.83
CA TYR A 361 7.10 7.01 8.49
C TYR A 361 5.78 6.31 8.20
N ILE A 362 5.05 5.84 9.22
CA ILE A 362 3.76 5.18 9.07
C ILE A 362 2.66 6.16 9.46
N ASN A 363 2.00 6.78 8.46
CA ASN A 363 1.04 7.86 8.70
C ASN A 363 -0.42 7.43 8.54
N ASP A 364 -0.68 6.28 7.95
CA ASP A 364 -1.99 5.69 7.72
C ASP A 364 -2.62 5.09 8.98
N ARG A 365 -1.81 4.82 10.01
CA ARG A 365 -2.20 4.23 11.29
C ARG A 365 -1.78 5.09 12.46
N LYS A 366 -2.39 4.85 13.61
CA LYS A 366 -2.14 5.58 14.86
C LYS A 366 -1.28 4.80 15.85
N LEU A 367 -0.60 5.52 16.73
CA LEU A 367 0.03 4.93 17.90
C LEU A 367 -1.07 4.52 18.91
N PRO A 368 -0.85 3.42 19.68
CA PRO A 368 0.32 2.56 19.72
C PRO A 368 0.32 1.45 18.66
N ASP A 369 -0.79 1.20 17.97
CA ASP A 369 -1.06 0.07 17.10
C ASP A 369 0.06 -0.13 16.06
N LYS A 370 0.39 0.92 15.28
CA LYS A 370 1.46 0.86 14.28
C LYS A 370 2.84 0.50 14.84
N ALA A 371 3.13 0.87 16.09
CA ALA A 371 4.40 0.53 16.73
C ALA A 371 4.41 -0.90 17.26
N ILE A 372 3.25 -1.40 17.69
CA ILE A 372 3.03 -2.81 18.06
C ILE A 372 3.20 -3.69 16.84
N ASP A 373 2.57 -3.35 15.72
CA ASP A 373 2.72 -4.08 14.46
C ASP A 373 4.17 -4.18 14.02
N VAL A 374 4.94 -3.09 14.16
CA VAL A 374 6.37 -3.09 13.81
C VAL A 374 7.17 -4.10 14.63
N ILE A 375 6.96 -4.18 15.95
CA ILE A 375 7.69 -5.15 16.78
C ILE A 375 7.23 -6.58 16.52
N ASP A 376 5.95 -6.79 16.26
CA ASP A 376 5.38 -8.08 15.93
C ASP A 376 5.92 -8.60 14.60
N GLU A 377 5.90 -7.77 13.55
CA GLU A 377 6.42 -8.12 12.23
C GLU A 377 7.94 -8.29 12.24
N ALA A 378 8.69 -7.47 12.99
CA ALA A 378 10.14 -7.64 13.16
C ALA A 378 10.49 -8.98 13.82
N ALA A 379 9.69 -9.42 14.76
CA ALA A 379 9.86 -10.72 15.41
C ALA A 379 9.46 -11.88 14.48
N ALA A 380 8.32 -11.75 13.80
CA ALA A 380 7.85 -12.74 12.83
C ALA A 380 8.84 -12.94 11.69
N ALA A 381 9.46 -11.88 11.18
CA ALA A 381 10.48 -11.93 10.14
C ALA A 381 11.68 -12.82 10.51
N GLN A 382 12.06 -12.88 11.80
CA GLN A 382 13.13 -13.78 12.24
C GLN A 382 12.73 -15.25 12.12
N ASN A 383 11.46 -15.58 12.29
CA ASN A 383 10.97 -16.96 12.17
C ASN A 383 10.98 -17.47 10.73
N LEU A 384 10.94 -16.59 9.74
CA LEU A 384 11.05 -16.93 8.31
C LEU A 384 12.49 -17.26 7.89
N LEU A 385 13.48 -16.82 8.66
CA LEU A 385 14.88 -17.10 8.34
C LEU A 385 15.28 -18.53 8.69
N PRO A 386 16.23 -19.14 7.94
CA PRO A 386 16.82 -20.42 8.30
C PRO A 386 17.41 -20.39 9.71
N PRO A 387 17.38 -21.50 10.48
CA PRO A 387 17.84 -21.53 11.88
C PRO A 387 19.24 -20.96 12.11
N SER A 388 20.15 -21.13 11.14
CA SER A 388 21.54 -20.63 11.18
C SER A 388 21.63 -19.09 11.07
N ARG A 389 20.59 -18.41 10.56
CA ARG A 389 20.57 -16.95 10.39
C ARG A 389 19.60 -16.25 11.35
N ARG A 390 18.81 -16.99 12.14
CA ARG A 390 17.88 -16.44 13.11
C ARG A 390 18.62 -15.74 14.24
N ARG A 391 18.25 -14.49 14.51
CA ARG A 391 18.76 -13.77 15.66
C ARG A 391 17.78 -13.90 16.80
N GLN A 392 18.25 -14.31 17.97
CA GLN A 392 17.43 -14.38 19.17
C GLN A 392 17.18 -12.99 19.78
N THR A 393 17.98 -12.00 19.42
CA THR A 393 17.84 -10.63 19.93
C THR A 393 17.58 -9.68 18.75
N ILE A 394 16.46 -8.96 18.83
CA ILE A 394 16.05 -7.94 17.87
C ILE A 394 16.60 -6.60 18.33
N GLY A 395 17.45 -6.00 17.50
CA GLY A 395 18.05 -4.69 17.69
C GLY A 395 17.41 -3.62 16.80
N GLN A 396 18.05 -2.47 16.75
CA GLN A 396 17.61 -1.35 15.91
C GLN A 396 17.58 -1.70 14.41
N LYS A 397 18.59 -2.43 13.93
CA LYS A 397 18.73 -2.77 12.50
C LYS A 397 17.57 -3.63 11.98
N GLU A 398 17.12 -4.59 12.77
CA GLU A 398 16.00 -5.46 12.41
C GLU A 398 14.69 -4.65 12.35
N VAL A 399 14.48 -3.76 13.31
CA VAL A 399 13.32 -2.85 13.33
C VAL A 399 13.37 -1.86 12.16
N GLU A 400 14.53 -1.29 11.86
CA GLU A 400 14.73 -0.39 10.72
C GLU A 400 14.42 -1.09 9.39
N ALA A 401 14.85 -2.35 9.23
CA ALA A 401 14.57 -3.14 8.04
C ALA A 401 13.06 -3.44 7.90
N THR A 402 12.38 -3.77 8.99
CA THR A 402 10.93 -4.00 9.00
C THR A 402 10.17 -2.74 8.64
N ILE A 403 10.50 -1.60 9.24
CA ILE A 403 9.85 -0.32 8.91
C ILE A 403 10.11 0.07 7.45
N ALA A 404 11.31 -0.17 6.93
CA ALA A 404 11.61 0.06 5.53
C ALA A 404 10.66 -0.71 4.61
N THR A 405 10.36 -1.96 4.96
CA THR A 405 9.42 -2.80 4.21
C THR A 405 7.98 -2.30 4.37
N MET A 406 7.51 -2.08 5.60
CA MET A 406 6.14 -1.62 5.90
C MET A 406 5.83 -0.26 5.27
N ALA A 407 6.73 0.70 5.42
CA ALA A 407 6.58 2.05 4.90
C ALA A 407 7.01 2.20 3.42
N ARG A 408 7.46 1.10 2.80
CA ARG A 408 7.95 1.06 1.40
C ARG A 408 9.06 2.07 1.13
N ILE A 409 10.00 2.17 2.05
CA ILE A 409 11.15 3.08 1.98
C ILE A 409 12.41 2.24 1.77
N PRO A 410 13.39 2.71 0.97
CA PRO A 410 14.70 2.04 0.92
C PRO A 410 15.33 1.95 2.32
N ALA A 411 15.84 0.77 2.69
CA ALA A 411 16.39 0.51 4.03
C ALA A 411 17.53 1.48 4.43
N LYS A 412 18.27 2.02 3.45
CA LYS A 412 19.32 3.02 3.66
C LYS A 412 18.81 4.34 4.26
N HIS A 413 17.51 4.68 4.09
CA HIS A 413 16.93 5.93 4.60
C HIS A 413 16.37 5.83 6.01
N VAL A 414 16.18 4.62 6.50
CA VAL A 414 15.68 4.38 7.85
C VAL A 414 16.84 4.35 8.85
N SER A 415 18.06 4.02 8.39
CA SER A 415 19.26 3.98 9.20
C SER A 415 19.87 5.38 9.44
N ARG A 416 20.71 5.52 10.46
CA ARG A 416 21.35 6.78 10.88
C ARG A 416 22.27 7.44 9.82
N ASP A 417 22.47 6.82 8.65
CA ASP A 417 23.33 7.32 7.57
C ASP A 417 22.71 8.48 6.76
N ASP A 418 21.47 8.89 7.09
CA ASP A 418 20.82 10.07 6.48
C ASP A 418 21.72 11.34 6.58
N LYS A 419 22.51 11.47 7.66
CA LYS A 419 23.44 12.60 7.84
C LYS A 419 24.61 12.55 6.86
N ALA A 420 25.13 11.37 6.56
CA ALA A 420 26.22 11.21 5.61
C ALA A 420 25.77 11.50 4.20
N VAL A 421 24.59 10.97 3.79
CA VAL A 421 23.99 11.23 2.50
C VAL A 421 23.69 12.73 2.30
N LEU A 422 23.14 13.40 3.33
CA LEU A 422 22.86 14.83 3.26
C LEU A 422 24.15 15.68 3.28
N ALA A 423 25.22 15.19 3.88
CA ALA A 423 26.50 15.88 3.85
C ALA A 423 27.13 15.87 2.44
N SER A 424 27.07 14.73 1.75
CA SER A 424 27.65 14.58 0.40
C SER A 424 26.69 15.00 -0.74
N LEU A 425 25.41 15.24 -0.44
CA LEU A 425 24.37 15.50 -1.43
C LEU A 425 24.74 16.59 -2.46
N GLU A 426 25.32 17.69 -2.00
CA GLU A 426 25.71 18.81 -2.84
C GLU A 426 26.84 18.41 -3.80
N ASP A 427 27.86 17.74 -3.30
CA ASP A 427 28.99 17.29 -4.10
C ASP A 427 28.58 16.20 -5.10
N ASP A 428 27.73 15.28 -4.69
CA ASP A 428 27.23 14.21 -5.54
C ASP A 428 26.39 14.77 -6.69
N LEU A 429 25.51 15.76 -6.41
CA LEU A 429 24.75 16.43 -7.46
C LEU A 429 25.62 17.24 -8.41
N LYS A 430 26.65 17.96 -7.91
CA LYS A 430 27.58 18.73 -8.75
C LYS A 430 28.44 17.84 -9.65
N ARG A 431 28.77 16.63 -9.22
CA ARG A 431 29.45 15.63 -10.06
C ARG A 431 28.60 15.12 -11.21
N MET A 432 27.29 15.10 -11.05
CA MET A 432 26.36 14.52 -12.02
C MET A 432 25.71 15.56 -12.92
N VAL A 433 25.57 16.81 -12.46
CA VAL A 433 24.93 17.89 -13.21
C VAL A 433 25.87 19.08 -13.25
N PHE A 434 26.28 19.44 -14.45
CA PHE A 434 27.30 20.49 -14.70
C PHE A 434 26.68 21.87 -14.94
N GLY A 435 27.36 22.92 -14.49
CA GLY A 435 27.03 24.31 -14.76
C GLY A 435 25.83 24.88 -14.03
N GLN A 436 25.34 24.16 -13.00
CA GLN A 436 24.20 24.58 -12.18
C GLN A 436 24.56 24.64 -10.69
N ASP A 437 25.80 25.01 -10.35
CA ASP A 437 26.30 24.96 -8.98
C ASP A 437 25.49 25.80 -8.00
N GLN A 438 25.05 27.00 -8.40
CA GLN A 438 24.22 27.87 -7.56
C GLN A 438 22.85 27.23 -7.27
N ALA A 439 22.21 26.67 -8.30
CA ALA A 439 20.93 26.01 -8.17
C ALA A 439 21.03 24.76 -7.26
N ILE A 440 22.08 23.97 -7.42
CA ILE A 440 22.35 22.77 -6.62
C ILE A 440 22.63 23.15 -5.16
N THR A 441 23.45 24.18 -4.91
CA THR A 441 23.74 24.64 -3.56
C THR A 441 22.48 25.16 -2.84
N ALA A 442 21.63 25.92 -3.55
CA ALA A 442 20.36 26.40 -3.01
C ALA A 442 19.42 25.24 -2.69
N LEU A 443 19.28 24.27 -3.59
CA LEU A 443 18.46 23.07 -3.40
C LEU A 443 18.95 22.22 -2.22
N ALA A 444 20.25 21.93 -2.17
CA ALA A 444 20.85 21.13 -1.10
C ALA A 444 20.70 21.81 0.28
N SER A 445 20.87 23.12 0.36
CA SER A 445 20.64 23.90 1.56
C SER A 445 19.20 23.86 2.03
N ALA A 446 18.24 24.01 1.13
CA ALA A 446 16.82 23.96 1.44
C ALA A 446 16.39 22.55 1.92
N ILE A 447 16.92 21.49 1.31
CA ILE A 447 16.67 20.11 1.73
C ILE A 447 17.29 19.84 3.11
N LYS A 448 18.54 20.30 3.36
CA LYS A 448 19.20 20.17 4.65
C LYS A 448 18.40 20.87 5.77
N LEU A 449 17.87 22.07 5.52
CA LEU A 449 17.02 22.81 6.46
C LEU A 449 15.74 22.05 6.77
N SER A 450 15.06 21.53 5.77
CA SER A 450 13.86 20.73 5.93
C SER A 450 14.10 19.46 6.75
N ARG A 451 15.20 18.75 6.49
CA ARG A 451 15.55 17.51 7.20
C ARG A 451 16.09 17.74 8.61
N ALA A 452 16.57 18.94 8.92
CA ALA A 452 16.95 19.33 10.26
C ALA A 452 15.78 19.47 11.25
N GLY A 453 14.53 19.31 10.77
CA GLY A 453 13.32 19.40 11.61
C GLY A 453 12.87 20.83 11.91
N LEU A 454 13.40 21.82 11.19
CA LEU A 454 13.08 23.25 11.38
C LEU A 454 11.85 23.68 10.56
N ARG A 455 11.17 22.74 9.90
CA ARG A 455 9.95 22.98 9.13
C ARG A 455 8.70 22.62 9.93
N ASP A 456 7.56 23.07 9.41
CA ASP A 456 6.23 22.64 9.88
C ASP A 456 6.01 21.15 9.55
N ALA A 457 5.63 20.37 10.56
CA ALA A 457 5.43 18.92 10.44
C ALA A 457 4.25 18.52 9.53
N GLU A 458 3.33 19.46 9.29
CA GLU A 458 2.14 19.21 8.48
C GLU A 458 2.35 19.47 6.97
N LYS A 459 3.50 20.02 6.56
CA LYS A 459 3.81 20.34 5.17
C LYS A 459 4.69 19.28 4.47
N PRO A 460 4.74 19.24 3.13
CA PRO A 460 5.68 18.40 2.37
C PRO A 460 7.14 18.64 2.75
N VAL A 461 8.05 17.71 2.41
CA VAL A 461 9.51 17.87 2.69
C VAL A 461 10.06 19.15 2.10
N GLY A 462 9.59 19.55 0.92
CA GLY A 462 9.93 20.82 0.31
C GLY A 462 9.13 21.02 -0.97
N ASN A 463 8.87 22.29 -1.28
CA ASN A 463 8.11 22.74 -2.45
C ASN A 463 9.01 23.68 -3.25
N TYR A 464 9.59 23.18 -4.34
CA TYR A 464 10.59 23.90 -5.12
C TYR A 464 10.09 24.23 -6.53
N LEU A 465 10.34 25.46 -6.99
CA LEU A 465 10.11 25.85 -8.37
C LEU A 465 11.45 26.04 -9.08
N PHE A 466 11.74 25.22 -10.08
CA PHE A 466 12.91 25.34 -10.94
C PHE A 466 12.55 26.20 -12.14
N SER A 467 13.13 27.39 -12.23
CA SER A 467 12.91 28.34 -13.32
C SER A 467 14.12 28.40 -14.24
N GLY A 468 13.92 28.71 -15.51
CA GLY A 468 15.01 28.90 -16.48
C GLY A 468 14.76 28.28 -17.84
N PRO A 469 15.68 28.44 -18.81
CA PRO A 469 15.53 27.94 -20.17
C PRO A 469 15.30 26.44 -20.29
N THR A 470 14.78 26.02 -21.43
CA THR A 470 14.63 24.58 -21.72
C THR A 470 15.99 23.94 -21.93
N GLY A 471 16.18 22.68 -21.48
CA GLY A 471 17.39 21.90 -21.76
C GLY A 471 18.64 22.27 -20.96
N VAL A 472 18.50 23.04 -19.87
CA VAL A 472 19.60 23.41 -18.95
C VAL A 472 19.82 22.44 -17.78
N GLY A 473 19.02 21.37 -17.69
CA GLY A 473 19.23 20.31 -16.70
C GLY A 473 18.23 20.28 -15.54
N LYS A 474 17.13 21.06 -15.55
CA LYS A 474 16.11 21.07 -14.47
C LYS A 474 15.59 19.67 -14.13
N THR A 475 15.14 18.93 -15.13
CA THR A 475 14.63 17.55 -14.96
C THR A 475 15.73 16.57 -14.53
N GLU A 476 16.97 16.79 -15.01
CA GLU A 476 18.10 15.94 -14.62
C GLU A 476 18.49 16.15 -13.15
N VAL A 477 18.46 17.38 -12.62
CA VAL A 477 18.69 17.63 -11.19
C VAL A 477 17.64 16.91 -10.35
N ALA A 478 16.36 16.94 -10.72
CA ALA A 478 15.31 16.23 -10.01
C ALA A 478 15.52 14.70 -10.03
N LYS A 479 15.98 14.15 -11.17
CA LYS A 479 16.33 12.75 -11.31
C LYS A 479 17.51 12.36 -10.43
N GLN A 480 18.59 13.12 -10.50
CA GLN A 480 19.80 12.86 -9.72
C GLN A 480 19.54 13.04 -8.20
N LEU A 481 18.69 13.99 -7.83
CA LEU A 481 18.25 14.15 -6.44
C LEU A 481 17.51 12.88 -5.96
N ALA A 482 16.59 12.35 -6.74
CA ALA A 482 15.87 11.14 -6.39
C ALA A 482 16.83 9.94 -6.25
N GLU A 483 17.81 9.83 -7.15
CA GLU A 483 18.82 8.78 -7.15
C GLU A 483 19.79 8.90 -5.95
N ALA A 484 20.29 10.11 -5.66
CA ALA A 484 21.17 10.39 -4.52
C ALA A 484 20.44 10.13 -3.17
N LEU A 485 19.18 10.52 -3.08
CA LEU A 485 18.33 10.20 -1.92
C LEU A 485 17.84 8.76 -1.93
N GLY A 486 18.00 7.96 -3.00
CA GLY A 486 17.51 6.59 -3.15
C GLY A 486 15.99 6.46 -3.09
N ILE A 487 15.24 7.49 -3.45
CA ILE A 487 13.79 7.51 -3.50
C ILE A 487 13.29 7.56 -4.94
N LYS A 488 12.03 7.17 -5.16
CA LYS A 488 11.46 7.11 -6.50
C LYS A 488 11.20 8.51 -7.07
N LEU A 489 11.54 8.72 -8.34
CA LEU A 489 11.08 9.88 -9.10
C LEU A 489 9.73 9.57 -9.75
N MET A 490 8.73 10.39 -9.44
CA MET A 490 7.43 10.41 -10.12
C MET A 490 7.36 11.65 -10.98
N ARG A 491 7.19 11.50 -12.28
CA ARG A 491 7.15 12.61 -13.23
C ARG A 491 5.80 12.69 -13.90
N PHE A 492 5.22 13.88 -13.90
CA PHE A 492 4.01 14.22 -14.63
C PHE A 492 4.31 15.43 -15.53
N ASP A 493 4.03 15.29 -16.83
CA ASP A 493 4.15 16.39 -17.80
C ASP A 493 2.85 17.18 -17.81
N MET A 494 2.92 18.44 -17.43
CA MET A 494 1.73 19.27 -17.29
C MET A 494 1.11 19.68 -18.63
N SER A 495 1.81 19.45 -19.72
CA SER A 495 1.25 19.62 -21.06
C SER A 495 0.10 18.64 -21.38
N GLU A 496 0.06 17.50 -20.68
CA GLU A 496 -1.06 16.53 -20.78
C GLU A 496 -2.30 16.98 -19.97
N TYR A 497 -2.16 17.97 -19.07
CA TYR A 497 -3.17 18.40 -18.10
C TYR A 497 -3.61 19.86 -18.31
N MET A 498 -3.66 20.30 -19.57
CA MET A 498 -4.08 21.64 -19.93
C MET A 498 -5.61 21.83 -19.81
N GLU A 499 -6.38 20.77 -19.92
CA GLU A 499 -7.83 20.83 -19.90
C GLU A 499 -8.41 20.35 -18.58
N ARG A 500 -9.54 20.92 -18.17
CA ARG A 500 -10.17 20.64 -16.89
C ARG A 500 -10.49 19.15 -16.69
N HIS A 501 -10.94 18.47 -17.73
CA HIS A 501 -11.25 17.04 -17.63
C HIS A 501 -10.01 16.15 -17.45
N THR A 502 -8.84 16.59 -17.93
CA THR A 502 -7.58 15.86 -17.73
C THR A 502 -7.06 16.03 -16.30
N VAL A 503 -7.29 17.19 -15.66
CA VAL A 503 -6.97 17.39 -14.24
C VAL A 503 -7.75 16.42 -13.35
N SER A 504 -9.01 16.13 -13.68
CA SER A 504 -9.81 15.13 -12.95
C SER A 504 -9.19 13.72 -12.99
N ARG A 505 -8.37 13.38 -13.98
CA ARG A 505 -7.63 12.11 -14.01
C ARG A 505 -6.50 12.06 -12.98
N LEU A 506 -5.97 13.21 -12.54
CA LEU A 506 -4.93 13.26 -11.49
C LEU A 506 -5.49 12.98 -10.10
N ILE A 507 -6.71 13.46 -9.80
CA ILE A 507 -7.33 13.39 -8.46
C ILE A 507 -8.57 12.49 -8.40
N GLY A 508 -8.91 11.80 -9.49
CA GLY A 508 -10.13 10.99 -9.62
C GLY A 508 -11.30 11.79 -10.21
N ALA A 509 -12.23 11.10 -10.88
CA ALA A 509 -13.43 11.71 -11.43
C ALA A 509 -14.47 11.98 -10.32
N PRO A 510 -15.23 13.08 -10.38
CA PRO A 510 -16.33 13.32 -9.44
C PRO A 510 -17.43 12.26 -9.55
N PRO A 511 -18.22 12.03 -8.48
CA PRO A 511 -19.34 11.14 -8.50
C PRO A 511 -20.31 11.45 -9.66
N GLY A 512 -20.69 10.42 -10.42
CA GLY A 512 -21.59 10.55 -11.57
C GLY A 512 -20.91 10.71 -12.95
N TYR A 513 -19.58 10.79 -13.00
CA TYR A 513 -18.83 10.78 -14.25
C TYR A 513 -18.26 9.39 -14.56
N VAL A 514 -18.05 9.10 -15.85
CA VAL A 514 -17.42 7.84 -16.29
C VAL A 514 -16.00 7.75 -15.72
N GLY A 515 -15.68 6.63 -15.03
CA GLY A 515 -14.39 6.43 -14.39
C GLY A 515 -14.34 6.87 -12.91
N PHE A 516 -15.48 7.16 -12.27
CA PHE A 516 -15.55 7.50 -10.83
C PHE A 516 -14.90 6.43 -9.93
N ASP A 517 -15.02 5.14 -10.27
CA ASP A 517 -14.40 4.04 -9.50
C ASP A 517 -12.87 3.95 -9.66
N GLN A 518 -12.30 4.71 -10.59
CA GLN A 518 -10.85 4.78 -10.79
C GLN A 518 -10.27 5.88 -9.91
N GLY A 519 -9.28 5.54 -9.08
CA GLY A 519 -8.51 6.51 -8.30
C GLY A 519 -7.79 7.53 -9.20
N GLY A 520 -7.33 8.63 -8.60
CA GLY A 520 -6.55 9.63 -9.34
C GLY A 520 -5.11 9.16 -9.57
N LEU A 521 -4.58 9.37 -10.76
CA LEU A 521 -3.21 8.95 -11.11
C LEU A 521 -2.15 9.51 -10.15
N LEU A 522 -2.28 10.78 -9.74
CA LEU A 522 -1.36 11.43 -8.81
C LEU A 522 -1.54 10.88 -7.38
N THR A 523 -2.79 10.78 -6.93
CA THR A 523 -3.12 10.31 -5.59
C THR A 523 -2.73 8.84 -5.42
N ASP A 524 -2.99 7.99 -6.39
CA ASP A 524 -2.61 6.58 -6.35
C ASP A 524 -1.08 6.37 -6.41
N ALA A 525 -0.37 7.16 -7.24
CA ALA A 525 1.09 7.09 -7.32
C ALA A 525 1.75 7.46 -5.99
N VAL A 526 1.27 8.52 -5.32
CA VAL A 526 1.80 8.94 -4.00
C VAL A 526 1.39 7.97 -2.89
N ASP A 527 0.18 7.43 -2.92
CA ASP A 527 -0.26 6.42 -1.95
C ASP A 527 0.59 5.14 -2.04
N GLN A 528 0.93 4.71 -3.26
CA GLN A 528 1.82 3.56 -3.48
C GLN A 528 3.26 3.82 -3.07
N THR A 529 3.75 5.06 -3.23
CA THR A 529 5.12 5.45 -2.93
C THR A 529 5.15 6.79 -2.19
N PRO A 530 4.85 6.80 -0.87
CA PRO A 530 4.70 8.03 -0.09
C PRO A 530 6.02 8.80 0.10
N HIS A 531 7.17 8.18 -0.14
CA HIS A 531 8.49 8.80 -0.11
C HIS A 531 9.04 8.90 -1.54
N ALA A 532 8.88 10.05 -2.16
CA ALA A 532 9.27 10.24 -3.54
C ALA A 532 9.64 11.70 -3.85
N VAL A 533 10.35 11.90 -4.95
CA VAL A 533 10.42 13.19 -5.63
C VAL A 533 9.27 13.24 -6.63
N LEU A 534 8.36 14.17 -6.44
CA LEU A 534 7.27 14.45 -7.37
C LEU A 534 7.69 15.62 -8.27
N LEU A 535 7.90 15.33 -9.53
CA LEU A 535 8.25 16.31 -10.55
C LEU A 535 7.04 16.63 -11.42
N LEU A 536 6.58 17.87 -11.35
CA LEU A 536 5.58 18.43 -12.25
C LEU A 536 6.30 19.29 -13.31
N ASP A 537 6.46 18.72 -14.50
CA ASP A 537 7.23 19.36 -15.58
C ASP A 537 6.35 20.34 -16.37
N GLU A 538 6.88 21.53 -16.71
CA GLU A 538 6.20 22.59 -17.46
C GLU A 538 4.89 23.07 -16.80
N ILE A 539 4.96 23.41 -15.50
CA ILE A 539 3.79 23.75 -14.67
C ILE A 539 2.96 24.92 -15.22
N GLU A 540 3.58 25.83 -15.99
CA GLU A 540 2.90 26.95 -16.65
C GLU A 540 1.85 26.52 -17.69
N LYS A 541 1.90 25.28 -18.15
CA LYS A 541 0.93 24.73 -19.10
C LYS A 541 -0.29 24.10 -18.44
N ALA A 542 -0.23 23.88 -17.14
CA ALA A 542 -1.31 23.23 -16.39
C ALA A 542 -2.57 24.08 -16.34
N HIS A 543 -3.73 23.42 -16.28
CA HIS A 543 -4.99 24.11 -16.05
C HIS A 543 -5.00 24.82 -14.68
N PRO A 544 -5.61 25.99 -14.55
CA PRO A 544 -5.66 26.77 -13.29
C PRO A 544 -6.16 25.99 -12.07
N ASP A 545 -7.09 25.03 -12.24
CA ASP A 545 -7.61 24.22 -11.14
C ASP A 545 -6.51 23.37 -10.47
N LEU A 546 -5.44 23.02 -11.18
CA LEU A 546 -4.31 22.29 -10.61
C LEU A 546 -3.58 23.11 -9.55
N PHE A 547 -3.44 24.45 -9.76
CA PHE A 547 -2.79 25.29 -8.77
C PHE A 547 -3.55 25.29 -7.43
N ASN A 548 -4.88 25.25 -7.45
CA ASN A 548 -5.70 25.16 -6.23
C ASN A 548 -5.45 23.84 -5.49
N ILE A 549 -5.28 22.74 -6.23
CA ILE A 549 -4.95 21.44 -5.66
C ILE A 549 -3.55 21.48 -5.03
N LEU A 550 -2.58 22.04 -5.73
CA LEU A 550 -1.20 22.17 -5.22
C LEU A 550 -1.12 23.08 -3.98
N LEU A 551 -1.91 24.15 -3.91
CA LEU A 551 -2.02 24.98 -2.71
C LEU A 551 -2.44 24.14 -1.49
N GLN A 552 -3.44 23.27 -1.65
CA GLN A 552 -3.87 22.38 -0.58
C GLN A 552 -2.77 21.41 -0.14
N VAL A 553 -2.03 20.84 -1.12
CA VAL A 553 -0.90 19.95 -0.85
C VAL A 553 0.21 20.70 -0.09
N MET A 554 0.59 21.89 -0.55
CA MET A 554 1.67 22.68 0.05
C MET A 554 1.34 23.20 1.47
N ASP A 555 0.06 23.47 1.76
CA ASP A 555 -0.35 23.97 3.08
C ASP A 555 -0.56 22.87 4.11
N HIS A 556 -1.19 21.77 3.71
CA HIS A 556 -1.66 20.74 4.64
C HIS A 556 -0.94 19.40 4.46
N GLY A 557 -0.05 19.27 3.48
CA GLY A 557 0.64 18.01 3.19
C GLY A 557 -0.29 16.83 2.92
N LYS A 558 -1.56 17.10 2.58
CA LYS A 558 -2.58 16.08 2.30
C LYS A 558 -3.47 16.53 1.16
N LEU A 559 -3.88 15.56 0.38
CA LEU A 559 -4.86 15.75 -0.69
C LEU A 559 -5.97 14.73 -0.55
N THR A 560 -7.22 15.21 -0.51
CA THR A 560 -8.37 14.31 -0.53
C THR A 560 -8.83 14.15 -1.98
N ASP A 561 -8.88 12.91 -2.45
CA ASP A 561 -9.40 12.60 -3.78
C ASP A 561 -10.93 12.76 -3.83
N ASN A 562 -11.48 12.67 -5.02
CA ASN A 562 -12.93 12.78 -5.21
C ASN A 562 -13.73 11.61 -4.62
N ASN A 563 -13.06 10.49 -4.27
CA ASN A 563 -13.63 9.34 -3.58
C ASN A 563 -13.62 9.49 -2.04
N GLY A 564 -13.08 10.62 -1.54
CA GLY A 564 -12.95 10.89 -0.12
C GLY A 564 -11.74 10.25 0.55
N LYS A 565 -10.84 9.62 -0.21
CA LYS A 565 -9.57 9.08 0.29
C LYS A 565 -8.58 10.22 0.49
N SER A 566 -8.04 10.36 1.70
CA SER A 566 -6.99 11.34 2.01
C SER A 566 -5.62 10.72 1.80
N VAL A 567 -4.82 11.29 0.89
CA VAL A 567 -3.46 10.85 0.56
C VAL A 567 -2.45 11.80 1.19
N ASP A 568 -1.38 11.25 1.76
CA ASP A 568 -0.37 11.97 2.52
C ASP A 568 0.84 12.34 1.65
N PHE A 569 1.11 13.65 1.53
CA PHE A 569 2.23 14.22 0.78
C PHE A 569 3.36 14.74 1.68
N ARG A 570 3.28 14.56 3.01
CA ARG A 570 4.26 15.14 3.96
C ARG A 570 5.68 14.61 3.79
N ASN A 571 5.85 13.45 3.18
CA ASN A 571 7.15 12.86 2.89
C ASN A 571 7.58 13.00 1.41
N VAL A 572 6.83 13.77 0.62
CA VAL A 572 7.12 14.04 -0.78
C VAL A 572 7.97 15.31 -0.91
N ILE A 573 8.94 15.28 -1.82
CA ILE A 573 9.66 16.46 -2.29
C ILE A 573 8.97 16.90 -3.58
N LEU A 574 8.25 18.01 -3.54
CA LEU A 574 7.56 18.57 -4.70
C LEU A 574 8.49 19.49 -5.47
N ILE A 575 8.75 19.14 -6.72
CA ILE A 575 9.55 19.94 -7.67
C ILE A 575 8.64 20.28 -8.85
N MET A 576 8.55 21.56 -9.16
CA MET A 576 7.87 22.08 -10.33
C MET A 576 8.90 22.72 -11.26
N THR A 577 8.80 22.49 -12.57
CA THR A 577 9.68 23.18 -13.53
C THR A 577 8.89 24.17 -14.33
N SER A 578 9.49 25.30 -14.64
CA SER A 578 8.92 26.31 -15.52
C SER A 578 9.95 26.86 -16.51
N ASN A 579 9.48 27.15 -17.72
CA ASN A 579 10.24 27.81 -18.76
C ASN A 579 9.88 29.30 -18.85
N ALA A 580 9.09 29.81 -17.92
CA ALA A 580 8.70 31.22 -17.82
C ALA A 580 9.98 32.07 -17.62
N GLY A 581 10.03 33.20 -18.26
CA GLY A 581 11.23 34.07 -18.27
C GLY A 581 12.13 33.84 -19.46
N ALA A 582 12.41 32.60 -19.87
CA ALA A 582 13.24 32.33 -21.05
C ALA A 582 12.61 32.83 -22.36
N GLN A 583 11.28 32.80 -22.47
CA GLN A 583 10.56 33.33 -23.63
C GLN A 583 10.55 34.87 -23.67
N GLU A 584 10.57 35.54 -22.53
CA GLU A 584 10.63 36.99 -22.46
C GLU A 584 12.06 37.50 -22.72
N LEU A 585 13.08 36.82 -22.22
CA LEU A 585 14.48 37.09 -22.53
C LEU A 585 14.77 37.01 -24.05
N SER A 586 14.12 36.06 -24.74
CA SER A 586 14.25 35.93 -26.20
C SER A 586 13.47 37.00 -26.98
N LYS A 587 12.44 37.62 -26.41
CA LYS A 587 11.65 38.70 -27.01
C LYS A 587 12.29 40.07 -26.81
N SER A 588 13.09 40.26 -25.77
CA SER A 588 13.75 41.53 -25.44
C SER A 588 14.99 41.84 -26.33
N ALA A 589 15.38 40.95 -27.22
CA ALA A 589 16.57 41.10 -28.09
C ALA A 589 16.35 42.05 -29.26
N ILE A 590 15.24 42.80 -29.36
CA ILE A 590 15.00 43.82 -30.37
C ILE A 590 15.24 45.20 -29.75
N GLY A 591 16.51 45.51 -29.45
CA GLY A 591 16.90 46.83 -28.96
C GLY A 591 18.39 46.91 -28.60
N PHE A 592 19.02 48.04 -28.85
CA PHE A 592 20.47 48.31 -28.86
C PHE A 592 21.20 48.26 -27.49
N ASN A 593 20.57 47.83 -26.39
CA ASN A 593 21.21 47.71 -25.06
C ASN A 593 21.09 46.29 -24.50
N ARG A 594 22.17 45.51 -24.62
CA ARG A 594 22.40 44.24 -23.89
C ARG A 594 22.79 44.54 -22.43
N THR A 595 21.83 44.92 -21.61
CA THR A 595 21.99 44.77 -20.17
C THR A 595 21.18 43.51 -19.79
N HIS A 596 21.87 42.46 -19.34
CA HIS A 596 21.25 41.33 -18.65
C HIS A 596 20.45 41.89 -17.47
N ASN A 597 19.15 42.02 -17.61
CA ASN A 597 18.27 42.33 -16.48
C ASN A 597 18.23 41.09 -15.56
N GLU A 598 19.11 41.10 -14.56
CA GLU A 598 18.99 40.24 -13.40
C GLU A 598 17.65 40.56 -12.71
N GLY A 599 16.58 39.93 -13.09
CA GLY A 599 15.23 40.17 -12.55
C GLY A 599 14.09 39.88 -13.52
N ALA A 600 14.39 39.77 -14.82
CA ALA A 600 13.36 39.46 -15.82
C ALA A 600 12.70 38.09 -15.58
N ASP A 601 13.44 37.13 -15.03
CA ASP A 601 12.92 35.82 -14.65
C ASP A 601 11.95 35.91 -13.46
N VAL A 602 12.24 36.79 -12.50
CA VAL A 602 11.38 37.01 -11.32
C VAL A 602 10.08 37.69 -11.76
N GLU A 603 10.15 38.70 -12.63
CA GLU A 603 8.96 39.37 -13.16
C GLU A 603 8.04 38.43 -13.97
N ALA A 604 8.62 37.53 -14.76
CA ALA A 604 7.86 36.55 -15.51
C ALA A 604 7.16 35.54 -14.59
N ILE A 605 7.82 35.08 -13.51
CA ILE A 605 7.26 34.23 -12.48
C ILE A 605 6.14 34.97 -11.73
N GLU A 606 6.33 36.28 -11.43
CA GLU A 606 5.33 37.10 -10.76
C GLU A 606 4.05 37.33 -11.58
N LYS A 607 4.17 37.38 -12.89
CA LYS A 607 3.03 37.49 -13.80
C LYS A 607 2.25 36.17 -13.95
N LEU A 608 2.95 35.02 -13.87
CA LEU A 608 2.35 33.70 -14.08
C LEU A 608 1.74 33.11 -12.83
N PHE A 609 2.39 33.28 -11.69
CA PHE A 609 1.97 32.67 -10.44
C PHE A 609 1.42 33.71 -9.46
N THR A 610 0.26 33.42 -8.88
CA THR A 610 -0.33 34.31 -7.88
C THR A 610 0.59 34.49 -6.67
N PRO A 611 0.55 35.64 -5.98
CA PRO A 611 1.33 35.82 -4.75
C PRO A 611 1.07 34.73 -3.71
N GLU A 612 -0.16 34.24 -3.65
CA GLU A 612 -0.54 33.16 -2.75
C GLU A 612 0.23 31.86 -3.03
N PHE A 613 0.37 31.48 -4.30
CA PHE A 613 1.14 30.29 -4.72
C PHE A 613 2.63 30.45 -4.42
N ARG A 614 3.20 31.64 -4.75
CA ARG A 614 4.62 31.93 -4.53
C ARG A 614 5.03 31.88 -3.06
N ASN A 615 4.17 32.37 -2.17
CA ASN A 615 4.42 32.39 -0.71
C ASN A 615 4.43 31.00 -0.08
N ARG A 616 3.99 29.97 -0.79
CA ARG A 616 4.00 28.57 -0.34
C ARG A 616 5.16 27.75 -0.86
N LEU A 617 5.97 28.33 -1.74
CA LEU A 617 7.21 27.74 -2.19
C LEU A 617 8.31 27.94 -1.13
N ASP A 618 9.05 26.88 -0.85
CA ASP A 618 10.20 26.95 0.06
C ASP A 618 11.38 27.64 -0.64
N ALA A 619 11.55 27.43 -1.94
CA ALA A 619 12.52 28.16 -2.76
C ALA A 619 12.14 28.19 -4.25
N ILE A 620 12.45 29.31 -4.89
CA ILE A 620 12.51 29.45 -6.34
C ILE A 620 13.98 29.35 -6.72
N ILE A 621 14.33 28.37 -7.56
CA ILE A 621 15.70 28.02 -7.90
C ILE A 621 15.93 28.32 -9.37
N PRO A 622 16.67 29.40 -9.70
CA PRO A 622 16.96 29.78 -11.07
C PRO A 622 18.05 28.88 -11.64
N PHE A 623 17.86 28.43 -12.88
CA PHE A 623 18.81 27.69 -13.70
C PHE A 623 19.37 28.57 -14.78
N ALA A 624 20.69 28.71 -14.82
CA ALA A 624 21.38 29.51 -15.80
C ALA A 624 21.48 28.81 -17.17
N PRO A 625 21.57 29.55 -18.27
CA PRO A 625 21.98 29.02 -19.58
C PRO A 625 23.33 28.32 -19.49
N LEU A 626 23.53 27.26 -20.29
CA LEU A 626 24.78 26.51 -20.29
C LEU A 626 25.84 27.24 -21.12
N GLY A 627 27.02 27.45 -20.53
CA GLY A 627 28.21 27.97 -21.26
C GLY A 627 28.85 26.88 -22.13
N GLN A 628 29.67 27.28 -23.09
CA GLN A 628 30.34 26.34 -24.02
C GLN A 628 31.20 25.30 -23.31
N ASP A 629 31.92 25.69 -22.24
CA ASP A 629 32.74 24.75 -21.44
C ASP A 629 31.88 23.69 -20.76
N VAL A 630 30.69 24.09 -20.29
CA VAL A 630 29.74 23.15 -19.67
C VAL A 630 29.15 22.20 -20.71
N ILE A 631 28.89 22.66 -21.92
CA ILE A 631 28.36 21.83 -23.00
C ILE A 631 29.34 20.71 -23.34
N ARG A 632 30.66 20.99 -23.36
CA ARG A 632 31.69 19.96 -23.55
C ARG A 632 31.60 18.88 -22.46
N LEU A 633 31.48 19.27 -21.20
CA LEU A 633 31.31 18.30 -20.08
C LEU A 633 30.04 17.46 -20.21
N VAL A 634 28.96 18.07 -20.73
CA VAL A 634 27.73 17.32 -20.99
C VAL A 634 27.92 16.32 -22.13
N VAL A 635 28.63 16.66 -23.18
CA VAL A 635 29.00 15.74 -24.27
C VAL A 635 29.81 14.58 -23.72
N ASP A 636 30.85 14.85 -22.93
CA ASP A 636 31.68 13.81 -22.29
C ASP A 636 30.84 12.85 -21.43
N LYS A 637 29.91 13.39 -20.65
CA LYS A 637 28.97 12.55 -19.87
C LYS A 637 28.16 11.60 -20.74
N PHE A 638 27.62 12.08 -21.87
CA PHE A 638 26.87 11.23 -22.81
C PHE A 638 27.74 10.13 -23.43
N VAL A 639 28.99 10.45 -23.72
CA VAL A 639 29.96 9.49 -24.27
C VAL A 639 30.36 8.47 -23.21
N MET A 640 30.65 8.89 -21.97
CA MET A 640 30.94 7.95 -20.86
C MET A 640 29.78 7.01 -20.60
N GLN A 641 28.54 7.50 -20.70
CA GLN A 641 27.34 6.64 -20.55
C GLN A 641 27.23 5.63 -21.69
N LEU A 642 27.62 6.03 -22.91
CA LEU A 642 27.65 5.12 -24.06
C LEU A 642 28.78 4.09 -23.92
N ASP A 643 29.96 4.51 -23.49
CA ASP A 643 31.10 3.65 -23.22
C ASP A 643 30.74 2.58 -22.16
N ALA A 644 30.11 2.99 -21.06
CA ALA A 644 29.62 2.07 -20.05
C ALA A 644 28.60 1.04 -20.60
N GLN A 645 27.75 1.42 -21.56
CA GLN A 645 26.80 0.49 -22.21
C GLN A 645 27.51 -0.53 -23.13
N LEU A 646 28.70 -0.17 -23.65
CA LEU A 646 29.47 -1.01 -24.56
C LEU A 646 30.54 -1.83 -23.85
N ALA A 647 30.82 -1.56 -22.60
CA ALA A 647 31.78 -2.30 -21.78
C ALA A 647 31.52 -3.82 -21.78
N ASP A 648 30.26 -4.26 -21.74
CA ASP A 648 29.86 -5.66 -21.82
C ASP A 648 30.24 -6.34 -23.15
N ARG A 649 30.47 -5.53 -24.20
CA ARG A 649 30.90 -5.99 -25.54
C ARG A 649 32.40 -5.82 -25.79
N ASN A 650 33.17 -5.38 -24.78
CA ASN A 650 34.60 -5.06 -24.88
C ASN A 650 34.91 -4.01 -25.96
N VAL A 651 34.06 -2.99 -26.08
CA VAL A 651 34.25 -1.86 -27.00
C VAL A 651 34.44 -0.62 -26.17
N GLU A 652 35.51 0.12 -26.47
CA GLU A 652 35.86 1.45 -25.91
C GLU A 652 35.63 2.53 -26.96
N ILE A 653 35.19 3.71 -26.51
CA ILE A 653 34.99 4.86 -27.40
C ILE A 653 35.93 5.97 -26.99
N GLU A 654 36.68 6.49 -27.94
CA GLU A 654 37.55 7.66 -27.79
C GLU A 654 37.09 8.80 -28.74
N LEU A 655 36.90 10.00 -28.20
CA LEU A 655 36.57 11.18 -28.98
C LEU A 655 37.78 12.09 -29.09
N THR A 656 37.99 12.63 -30.28
CA THR A 656 38.98 13.73 -30.45
C THR A 656 38.40 15.04 -29.94
N GLU A 657 39.26 16.01 -29.57
CA GLU A 657 38.82 17.35 -29.16
C GLU A 657 37.98 18.04 -30.27
N ALA A 658 38.33 17.82 -31.52
CA ALA A 658 37.56 18.35 -32.68
C ALA A 658 36.15 17.74 -32.74
N ALA A 659 35.99 16.47 -32.38
CA ALA A 659 34.69 15.81 -32.32
C ALA A 659 33.84 16.32 -31.16
N LEU A 660 34.45 16.58 -30.00
CA LEU A 660 33.77 17.18 -28.83
C LEU A 660 33.25 18.59 -29.17
N ASP A 661 34.06 19.41 -29.80
CA ASP A 661 33.67 20.76 -30.22
C ASP A 661 32.54 20.72 -31.26
N TRP A 662 32.66 19.86 -32.26
CA TRP A 662 31.65 19.68 -33.29
C TRP A 662 30.28 19.22 -32.70
N LEU A 663 30.32 18.31 -31.75
CA LEU A 663 29.13 17.84 -31.06
C LEU A 663 28.52 18.95 -30.19
N GLY A 664 29.35 19.70 -29.49
CA GLY A 664 28.94 20.84 -28.68
C GLY A 664 28.24 21.93 -29.48
N GLU A 665 28.83 22.33 -30.62
CA GLU A 665 28.25 23.34 -31.50
C GLU A 665 26.90 22.93 -32.10
N ARG A 666 26.75 21.68 -32.54
CA ARG A 666 25.52 21.20 -33.17
C ARG A 666 24.50 20.62 -32.19
N GLY A 667 24.98 20.20 -31.04
CA GLY A 667 24.12 19.65 -29.96
C GLY A 667 23.50 20.71 -29.07
N TYR A 668 23.90 21.98 -29.18
CA TYR A 668 23.36 23.09 -28.41
C TYR A 668 22.56 24.05 -29.31
N ASP A 669 21.41 24.45 -28.79
CA ASP A 669 20.54 25.45 -29.40
C ASP A 669 20.14 26.49 -28.33
N GLU A 670 20.20 27.79 -28.66
CA GLU A 670 19.88 28.86 -27.69
C GLU A 670 18.44 28.74 -27.11
N LYS A 671 17.50 28.18 -27.88
CA LYS A 671 16.11 28.01 -27.45
C LYS A 671 15.83 26.67 -26.74
N TYR A 672 16.53 25.63 -27.19
CA TYR A 672 16.30 24.25 -26.73
C TYR A 672 17.40 23.72 -25.81
N GLY A 673 18.43 24.50 -25.53
CA GLY A 673 19.56 24.13 -24.70
C GLY A 673 20.32 22.90 -25.23
N ALA A 674 20.71 22.01 -24.35
CA ALA A 674 21.40 20.76 -24.72
C ALA A 674 20.43 19.63 -25.13
N ARG A 675 19.11 19.87 -25.27
CA ARG A 675 18.13 18.87 -25.68
C ARG A 675 18.41 18.19 -27.03
N PRO A 676 18.92 18.93 -28.07
CA PRO A 676 19.29 18.34 -29.36
C PRO A 676 20.50 17.39 -29.28
N LEU A 677 21.36 17.53 -28.28
CA LEU A 677 22.60 16.77 -28.13
C LEU A 677 22.39 15.25 -28.15
N ALA A 678 21.40 14.79 -27.40
CA ALA A 678 21.06 13.35 -27.37
C ALA A 678 20.72 12.81 -28.76
N ARG A 679 20.04 13.62 -29.60
CA ARG A 679 19.67 13.24 -30.96
C ARG A 679 20.90 13.30 -31.89
N VAL A 680 21.74 14.28 -31.74
CA VAL A 680 23.01 14.40 -32.52
C VAL A 680 23.91 13.21 -32.21
N VAL A 681 24.10 12.85 -30.96
CA VAL A 681 24.85 11.64 -30.53
C VAL A 681 24.22 10.38 -31.11
N GLN A 682 22.89 10.28 -31.12
CA GLN A 682 22.21 9.12 -31.69
C GLN A 682 22.42 8.97 -33.18
N GLU A 683 22.33 10.09 -33.93
CA GLU A 683 22.43 10.08 -35.39
C GLU A 683 23.87 9.88 -35.87
N HIS A 684 24.85 10.52 -35.22
CA HIS A 684 26.20 10.60 -35.70
C HIS A 684 27.19 9.64 -35.00
N ILE A 685 26.86 9.13 -33.82
CA ILE A 685 27.69 8.15 -33.10
C ILE A 685 27.00 6.82 -33.01
N LYS A 686 25.79 6.76 -32.38
CA LYS A 686 25.16 5.46 -32.08
C LYS A 686 24.77 4.69 -33.34
N LYS A 687 24.27 5.34 -34.39
CA LYS A 687 23.88 4.64 -35.63
C LYS A 687 25.11 4.04 -36.36
N PRO A 688 26.18 4.81 -36.68
CA PRO A 688 27.36 4.23 -37.30
C PRO A 688 28.01 3.15 -36.44
N LEU A 689 28.05 3.35 -35.12
CA LEU A 689 28.59 2.38 -34.18
C LEU A 689 27.80 1.08 -34.14
N ALA A 690 26.47 1.15 -34.27
CA ALA A 690 25.60 -0.04 -34.30
C ALA A 690 25.89 -0.93 -35.53
N ASP A 691 26.16 -0.32 -36.71
CA ASP A 691 26.53 -1.04 -37.92
C ASP A 691 27.90 -1.74 -37.76
N GLU A 692 28.85 -1.06 -37.13
CA GLU A 692 30.18 -1.64 -36.84
C GLU A 692 30.11 -2.76 -35.76
N LEU A 693 29.23 -2.65 -34.78
CA LEU A 693 29.01 -3.66 -33.75
C LEU A 693 28.30 -4.91 -34.26
N LEU A 694 27.40 -4.74 -35.24
CA LEU A 694 26.60 -5.85 -35.76
C LEU A 694 27.26 -6.53 -36.97
N PHE A 695 27.88 -5.78 -37.85
CA PHE A 695 28.35 -6.27 -39.16
C PHE A 695 29.78 -5.88 -39.48
N GLY A 696 30.41 -4.99 -38.68
CA GLY A 696 31.73 -4.42 -38.97
C GLY A 696 32.83 -4.92 -38.06
N GLY A 697 33.88 -4.11 -37.90
CA GLY A 697 35.12 -4.46 -37.20
C GLY A 697 35.03 -4.57 -35.68
N LEU A 698 33.87 -4.19 -35.04
CA LEU A 698 33.67 -4.24 -33.60
C LEU A 698 32.90 -5.49 -33.13
N THR A 699 32.62 -6.46 -34.03
CA THR A 699 31.94 -7.72 -33.66
C THR A 699 32.67 -8.54 -32.60
N GLY A 700 33.98 -8.39 -32.48
CA GLY A 700 34.84 -9.05 -31.48
C GLY A 700 35.36 -8.14 -30.37
N GLY A 701 34.86 -6.89 -30.28
CA GLY A 701 35.40 -5.86 -29.43
C GLY A 701 36.45 -5.00 -30.15
N GLY A 702 36.89 -3.89 -29.55
CA GLY A 702 37.90 -3.00 -30.12
C GLY A 702 37.73 -1.55 -29.67
N LEU A 703 38.49 -0.65 -30.29
CA LEU A 703 38.44 0.78 -30.02
C LEU A 703 37.74 1.51 -31.17
N ALA A 704 36.68 2.24 -30.86
CA ALA A 704 36.01 3.15 -31.80
C ALA A 704 36.51 4.58 -31.56
N ILE A 705 37.17 5.16 -32.58
CA ILE A 705 37.63 6.54 -32.53
C ILE A 705 36.66 7.39 -33.33
N VAL A 706 36.12 8.42 -32.70
CA VAL A 706 35.22 9.40 -33.31
C VAL A 706 36.02 10.67 -33.59
N ASP A 707 36.16 11.04 -34.87
CA ASP A 707 36.90 12.19 -35.31
C ASP A 707 36.12 13.01 -36.33
N VAL A 708 36.55 14.23 -36.60
CA VAL A 708 35.99 15.13 -37.63
C VAL A 708 36.84 15.13 -38.89
N VAL A 709 36.31 14.56 -39.97
CA VAL A 709 36.94 14.59 -41.30
C VAL A 709 36.02 15.33 -42.26
N ASP A 710 36.54 16.32 -42.95
CA ASP A 710 35.81 17.17 -43.90
C ASP A 710 34.55 17.81 -43.31
N GLY A 711 34.62 18.21 -42.03
CA GLY A 711 33.50 18.84 -41.31
C GLY A 711 32.35 17.92 -40.94
N LYS A 712 32.53 16.59 -41.05
CA LYS A 712 31.57 15.55 -40.64
C LYS A 712 32.20 14.61 -39.62
N LEU A 713 31.39 14.15 -38.66
CA LEU A 713 31.79 13.09 -37.73
C LEU A 713 31.98 11.77 -38.50
N GLN A 714 33.12 11.13 -38.29
CA GLN A 714 33.42 9.79 -38.76
C GLN A 714 33.82 8.90 -37.62
N VAL A 715 33.27 7.68 -37.60
CA VAL A 715 33.64 6.63 -36.64
C VAL A 715 34.64 5.72 -37.33
N SER A 716 35.87 5.68 -36.85
CA SER A 716 36.92 4.78 -37.32
C SER A 716 37.16 3.68 -36.28
N VAL A 717 37.34 2.45 -36.74
CA VAL A 717 37.46 1.28 -35.88
C VAL A 717 38.91 0.79 -35.91
N LYS A 718 39.48 0.60 -34.71
CA LYS A 718 40.74 -0.15 -34.53
C LYS A 718 40.44 -1.50 -33.91
N ALA A 719 40.76 -2.58 -34.63
CA ALA A 719 40.61 -3.91 -34.10
C ALA A 719 41.46 -4.11 -32.82
N PRO A 720 40.98 -4.88 -31.87
CA PRO A 720 41.73 -5.16 -30.65
C PRO A 720 43.07 -5.83 -31.01
N PRO A 721 44.17 -5.52 -30.30
CA PRO A 721 45.41 -6.23 -30.52
C PRO A 721 45.16 -7.75 -30.31
N PRO A 722 45.71 -8.60 -31.19
CA PRO A 722 45.46 -10.05 -31.06
C PRO A 722 45.83 -10.48 -29.66
N LYS A 723 44.87 -11.11 -28.96
CA LYS A 723 45.10 -11.70 -27.62
C LYS A 723 46.32 -12.59 -27.73
N ALA A 724 47.43 -12.22 -27.07
CA ALA A 724 48.59 -13.09 -26.94
C ALA A 724 48.10 -14.40 -26.33
N LEU A 725 48.18 -15.50 -27.10
CA LEU A 725 47.90 -16.82 -26.61
C LEU A 725 48.74 -17.06 -25.34
N PRO A 726 48.17 -17.56 -24.25
CA PRO A 726 48.94 -17.86 -23.05
C PRO A 726 50.04 -18.82 -23.44
N GLY A 727 51.29 -18.36 -23.46
CA GLY A 727 52.44 -19.14 -23.76
C GLY A 727 52.44 -20.41 -22.87
N LYS A 728 52.51 -21.58 -23.52
CA LYS A 728 52.72 -22.83 -22.82
C LYS A 728 53.93 -22.65 -21.91
N ARG A 729 53.71 -22.56 -20.62
CA ARG A 729 54.79 -22.73 -19.64
C ARG A 729 55.40 -24.13 -19.88
N GLN A 730 56.55 -24.17 -20.52
CA GLN A 730 57.39 -25.38 -20.47
C GLN A 730 57.78 -25.56 -19.00
N SER A 731 57.26 -26.61 -18.42
CA SER A 731 57.70 -27.12 -17.12
C SER A 731 59.13 -27.68 -17.32
N ALA A 732 60.11 -26.90 -16.97
CA ALA A 732 61.46 -27.44 -16.77
C ALA A 732 61.43 -28.26 -15.47
N LEU A 733 61.53 -29.58 -15.63
CA LEU A 733 61.84 -30.50 -14.53
C LEU A 733 63.25 -30.21 -14.01
N PRO A 734 63.48 -30.11 -12.71
CA PRO A 734 64.83 -30.03 -12.18
C PRO A 734 65.53 -31.36 -12.33
N ALA A 735 66.82 -31.36 -12.82
CA ALA A 735 67.69 -32.49 -12.90
C ALA A 735 68.00 -33.09 -11.51
N PRO A 736 68.16 -34.38 -11.36
CA PRO A 736 68.50 -34.98 -10.09
C PRO A 736 69.95 -34.65 -9.73
N GLN A 737 70.17 -34.12 -8.54
CA GLN A 737 71.52 -34.05 -7.90
C GLN A 737 71.90 -35.46 -7.47
N ALA A 738 73.06 -35.85 -7.93
CA ALA A 738 73.77 -37.02 -7.42
C ALA A 738 74.63 -36.62 -6.23
N ASP A 739 74.72 -37.52 -5.23
CA ASP A 739 75.40 -37.58 -3.97
C ASP A 739 74.87 -36.84 -2.76
#